data_5fa7705289d02ed8fc8f17af94f4e5ea
#
_entry.id   5fa7705289d02ed8fc8f17af94f4e5ea
#
_cell.length_a   1.000
_cell.length_b   1.000
_cell.length_c   1.000
_cell.angle_alpha   90.00
_cell.angle_beta   90.00
_cell.angle_gamma   90.00
#
_symmetry.space_group_name_H-M   'P 1'
#
loop_
_entity.id
_entity.type
_entity.pdbx_description
1 polymer ?
#
loop_
_entity_poly.entity_id
_entity_poly.type
_entity_poly.pdbx_seq_one_letter_code
_entity_poly.pdbx_strand_id
1 'polypeptide(L)'
;MVSLRQPAPERLEPVEDSPMLDLRARLDLAGSRRSGGEWTHSLAFADCLATMAEEHRRAEGLPDIGAEPLERIADVFGLTAAETALLWAVAAPDLDANSGIAYGLLRGLPTSGRATVALALELAGIPTASGDAFALLGSGSRLQRHRLVEVVDASVPWLVGELRCPEPVLATLAGGLPTDPDVDRLHVELAPVAGEATALVADALSVGVPLVWVRSATAHSGSAVAAGAFAWLRLHWMAVDLHRHDPSQRLSEVLTAAARNAGLRGWGLVVLGGEAAADGAERGVYDVLSAAATPVVVVSSKAWNAGWGAQMPLLVEAEPFTPEDRVELWTRELGDDVEDQVGLREQLLGLRLPGESIVEAARYARDVAAARRTELGPAEIREAARRVGGAGGGDRFSGLATGRGPTFADLMLPEGTTEDLHNIVSWARHRDSLGATGILRGRGRGISALFTGNPGTGKTLAAHVIAEELAIELYQVDLSSIVDKYIGETEKNLERVFQAAEALDVVLFFDEADSLFGKRSDVSDARDRYANQEVAYLLQRMENFDGITVLSTNLRGNLDKAFSRRMSFIVNFPDPDAATRARLWEHHLAQLPELDADDPVDVAYLAETAEVAGGDIRNIVLAAAYHAAAGAVPGSHGVVGQRHLAHAAVREYRKLGRMVPDHLFHRS
;
A
#
# COMPACT_ATOMS: atom_id res chain seq x y z
N MET A 1 -16.85 23.70 66.64
CA MET A 1 -16.97 22.57 65.69
C MET A 1 -18.43 22.43 65.34
N VAL A 2 -18.86 23.10 64.26
CA VAL A 2 -20.23 22.96 63.71
C VAL A 2 -20.11 21.99 62.57
N SER A 3 -20.68 20.79 62.74
CA SER A 3 -20.75 19.75 61.74
C SER A 3 -21.75 20.18 60.66
N LEU A 4 -21.27 20.70 59.57
CA LEU A 4 -22.06 20.87 58.34
C LEU A 4 -22.24 19.48 57.68
N ARG A 5 -23.29 18.77 58.08
CA ARG A 5 -23.81 17.65 57.29
C ARG A 5 -24.36 18.26 55.97
N GLN A 6 -23.65 18.10 54.88
CA GLN A 6 -24.22 18.26 53.58
C GLN A 6 -25.38 17.24 53.41
N PRO A 7 -26.55 17.66 52.90
CA PRO A 7 -27.57 16.71 52.55
C PRO A 7 -27.02 15.77 51.46
N ALA A 8 -27.35 14.50 51.56
CA ALA A 8 -27.01 13.50 50.53
C ALA A 8 -27.55 14.00 49.18
N PRO A 9 -26.82 13.82 48.09
CA PRO A 9 -27.32 14.22 46.78
C PRO A 9 -28.62 13.47 46.50
N GLU A 10 -29.71 14.22 46.27
CA GLU A 10 -30.92 13.65 45.71
C GLU A 10 -30.53 12.97 44.42
N ARG A 11 -30.67 11.65 44.38
CA ARG A 11 -30.60 10.87 43.14
C ARG A 11 -31.84 11.27 42.36
N LEU A 12 -31.64 12.04 41.28
CA LEU A 12 -32.66 12.21 40.28
C LEU A 12 -32.89 10.81 39.66
N GLU A 13 -34.10 10.29 39.83
CA GLU A 13 -34.55 9.16 39.04
C GLU A 13 -34.55 9.62 37.58
N PRO A 14 -34.11 8.75 36.61
CA PRO A 14 -34.09 9.10 35.21
C PRO A 14 -35.54 9.51 34.79
N VAL A 15 -35.67 10.75 34.34
CA VAL A 15 -36.91 11.26 33.77
C VAL A 15 -36.98 10.73 32.35
N GLU A 16 -37.99 9.91 32.10
CA GLU A 16 -38.46 9.38 30.82
C GLU A 16 -37.61 9.69 29.58
N ASP A 17 -37.11 8.64 28.98
CA ASP A 17 -36.70 8.38 27.57
C ASP A 17 -36.01 9.46 26.72
N SER A 18 -35.84 10.71 27.15
CA SER A 18 -35.20 11.78 26.38
C SER A 18 -33.93 12.32 27.05
N PRO A 19 -32.73 12.13 26.47
CA PRO A 19 -31.48 12.70 26.99
C PRO A 19 -31.54 14.24 27.14
N MET A 20 -32.29 14.93 26.29
CA MET A 20 -32.43 16.38 26.35
C MET A 20 -33.29 16.85 27.54
N LEU A 21 -34.36 16.13 27.87
CA LEU A 21 -35.20 16.46 29.05
C LEU A 21 -34.43 16.19 30.35
N ASP A 22 -33.69 15.11 30.42
CA ASP A 22 -32.83 14.81 31.59
C ASP A 22 -31.74 15.88 31.75
N LEU A 23 -31.08 16.28 30.67
CA LEU A 23 -30.09 17.37 30.70
C LEU A 23 -30.68 18.68 31.17
N ARG A 24 -31.90 19.04 30.69
CA ARG A 24 -32.59 20.25 31.13
C ARG A 24 -32.90 20.26 32.60
N ALA A 25 -33.39 19.14 33.17
CA ALA A 25 -33.66 19.03 34.60
C ALA A 25 -32.36 19.19 35.41
N ARG A 26 -31.25 18.66 34.92
CA ARG A 26 -29.92 18.80 35.53
C ARG A 26 -29.39 20.22 35.44
N LEU A 27 -29.62 20.94 34.33
CA LEU A 27 -29.26 22.35 34.19
C LEU A 27 -30.03 23.22 35.16
N ASP A 28 -31.34 23.03 35.32
CA ASP A 28 -32.17 23.72 36.30
C ASP A 28 -31.63 23.51 37.75
N LEU A 29 -31.32 22.26 38.08
CA LEU A 29 -30.77 21.92 39.39
C LEU A 29 -29.39 22.56 39.63
N ALA A 30 -28.50 22.55 38.65
CA ALA A 30 -27.19 23.20 38.73
C ALA A 30 -27.30 24.71 38.87
N GLY A 31 -28.21 25.33 38.13
CA GLY A 31 -28.54 26.76 38.26
C GLY A 31 -29.05 27.11 39.63
N SER A 32 -30.02 26.35 40.16
CA SER A 32 -30.60 26.55 41.50
C SER A 32 -29.57 26.40 42.62
N ARG A 33 -28.67 25.46 42.53
CA ARG A 33 -27.59 25.27 43.50
C ARG A 33 -26.62 26.46 43.56
N ARG A 34 -26.29 27.07 42.42
CA ARG A 34 -25.33 28.18 42.33
C ARG A 34 -25.91 29.51 42.81
N SER A 35 -27.19 29.73 42.62
CA SER A 35 -27.90 30.97 42.95
C SER A 35 -28.57 30.97 44.30
N GLY A 36 -28.47 29.87 45.06
CA GLY A 36 -29.24 29.75 46.30
C GLY A 36 -30.73 29.77 46.10
N GLY A 37 -31.22 29.41 44.91
CA GLY A 37 -32.61 29.41 44.50
C GLY A 37 -33.04 30.60 43.65
N GLU A 38 -32.20 31.63 43.46
CA GLU A 38 -32.51 32.83 42.66
C GLU A 38 -32.09 32.71 41.17
N TRP A 39 -31.34 31.66 40.79
CA TRP A 39 -30.80 31.50 39.43
C TRP A 39 -31.90 31.34 38.37
N THR A 40 -32.98 30.68 38.70
CA THR A 40 -34.15 30.52 37.82
C THR A 40 -34.86 31.84 37.47
N HIS A 41 -34.52 32.92 38.19
CA HIS A 41 -35.03 34.27 37.92
C HIS A 41 -34.15 35.09 36.94
N SER A 42 -33.01 34.54 36.48
CA SER A 42 -32.28 35.16 35.37
C SER A 42 -33.11 35.03 34.09
N LEU A 43 -33.58 36.17 33.55
CA LEU A 43 -34.41 36.21 32.32
C LEU A 43 -33.71 35.45 31.18
N ALA A 44 -32.39 35.60 30.99
CA ALA A 44 -31.64 34.97 29.94
C ALA A 44 -31.58 33.44 30.06
N PHE A 45 -31.50 32.93 31.30
CA PHE A 45 -31.47 31.48 31.54
C PHE A 45 -32.86 30.88 31.43
N ALA A 46 -33.90 31.56 31.94
CA ALA A 46 -35.29 31.14 31.78
C ALA A 46 -35.72 31.12 30.31
N ASP A 47 -35.31 32.13 29.54
CA ASP A 47 -35.59 32.19 28.10
C ASP A 47 -34.88 31.05 27.35
N CYS A 48 -33.63 30.73 27.73
CA CYS A 48 -32.87 29.62 27.14
C CYS A 48 -33.59 28.28 27.39
N LEU A 49 -33.98 28.01 28.65
CA LEU A 49 -34.70 26.78 29.00
C LEU A 49 -36.08 26.71 28.36
N ALA A 50 -36.79 27.86 28.24
CA ALA A 50 -38.09 27.94 27.54
C ALA A 50 -37.96 27.62 26.05
N THR A 51 -36.88 28.12 25.40
CA THR A 51 -36.59 27.85 23.99
C THR A 51 -36.25 26.36 23.78
N MET A 52 -35.43 25.78 24.64
CA MET A 52 -35.14 24.33 24.59
C MET A 52 -36.43 23.49 24.71
N ALA A 53 -37.35 23.88 25.59
CA ALA A 53 -38.65 23.21 25.75
C ALA A 53 -39.58 23.38 24.55
N GLU A 54 -39.55 24.53 23.92
CA GLU A 54 -40.35 24.81 22.73
C GLU A 54 -39.82 24.01 21.51
N GLU A 55 -38.51 23.95 21.34
CA GLU A 55 -37.88 23.16 20.30
C GLU A 55 -38.15 21.66 20.48
N HIS A 56 -38.07 21.17 21.72
CA HIS A 56 -38.42 19.78 22.02
C HIS A 56 -39.89 19.46 21.70
N ARG A 57 -40.83 20.36 22.06
CA ARG A 57 -42.25 20.20 21.74
C ARG A 57 -42.55 20.25 20.22
N ARG A 58 -41.78 21.03 19.45
CA ARG A 58 -41.89 21.06 17.99
C ARG A 58 -41.34 19.77 17.35
N ALA A 59 -40.43 19.10 18.04
CA ALA A 59 -39.87 17.83 17.62
C ALA A 59 -40.74 16.62 18.06
N GLU A 60 -41.87 16.83 18.76
CA GLU A 60 -42.79 15.75 19.11
C GLU A 60 -43.25 14.99 17.86
N GLY A 61 -42.87 13.71 17.80
CA GLY A 61 -43.12 12.83 16.64
C GLY A 61 -41.91 12.61 15.73
N LEU A 62 -40.79 13.32 15.94
CA LEU A 62 -39.50 12.95 15.38
C LEU A 62 -38.76 12.03 16.37
N PRO A 63 -37.96 11.07 15.89
CA PRO A 63 -37.12 10.29 16.77
C PRO A 63 -36.25 11.22 17.61
N ASP A 64 -36.13 10.95 18.91
CA ASP A 64 -35.33 11.77 19.82
C ASP A 64 -33.87 11.77 19.35
N ILE A 65 -33.44 12.92 18.85
CA ILE A 65 -32.07 13.08 18.31
C ILE A 65 -31.11 12.82 19.46
N GLY A 66 -30.43 11.67 19.41
CA GLY A 66 -29.38 11.29 20.36
C GLY A 66 -29.70 10.11 21.25
N ALA A 67 -30.96 9.73 21.51
CA ALA A 67 -31.26 8.62 22.42
C ALA A 67 -30.73 7.28 21.86
N GLU A 68 -31.19 6.83 20.72
CA GLU A 68 -30.76 5.58 20.11
C GLU A 68 -29.25 5.57 19.74
N PRO A 69 -28.68 6.62 19.12
CA PRO A 69 -27.23 6.68 18.89
C PRO A 69 -26.41 6.69 20.19
N LEU A 70 -26.88 7.38 21.24
CA LEU A 70 -26.20 7.43 22.51
C LEU A 70 -26.18 6.06 23.22
N GLU A 71 -27.31 5.34 23.24
CA GLU A 71 -27.40 3.99 23.77
C GLU A 71 -26.48 3.03 23.02
N ARG A 72 -26.48 3.09 21.68
CA ARG A 72 -25.59 2.27 20.85
C ARG A 72 -24.12 2.55 21.16
N ILE A 73 -23.71 3.81 21.34
CA ILE A 73 -22.34 4.15 21.74
C ILE A 73 -22.06 3.60 23.13
N ALA A 74 -23.00 3.74 24.07
CA ALA A 74 -22.84 3.22 25.41
C ALA A 74 -22.66 1.70 25.43
N ASP A 75 -23.43 0.96 24.66
CA ASP A 75 -23.34 -0.50 24.54
C ASP A 75 -22.02 -0.93 23.92
N VAL A 76 -21.63 -0.34 22.78
CA VAL A 76 -20.38 -0.70 22.07
C VAL A 76 -19.17 -0.43 22.93
N PHE A 77 -19.08 0.73 23.58
CA PHE A 77 -17.92 1.10 24.38
C PHE A 77 -18.02 0.65 25.86
N GLY A 78 -19.09 -0.05 26.21
CA GLY A 78 -19.34 -0.57 27.55
C GLY A 78 -19.42 0.54 28.60
N LEU A 79 -20.02 1.69 28.25
CA LEU A 79 -20.12 2.84 29.13
C LEU A 79 -21.13 2.58 30.26
N THR A 80 -20.79 3.02 31.45
CA THR A 80 -21.73 3.07 32.58
C THR A 80 -22.73 4.22 32.39
N ALA A 81 -23.85 4.18 33.09
CA ALA A 81 -24.83 5.27 33.07
C ALA A 81 -24.20 6.65 33.39
N ALA A 82 -23.22 6.68 34.31
CA ALA A 82 -22.48 7.90 34.65
C ALA A 82 -21.57 8.38 33.49
N GLU A 83 -20.87 7.47 32.82
CA GLU A 83 -20.04 7.78 31.64
C GLU A 83 -20.91 8.24 30.47
N THR A 84 -22.07 7.61 30.25
CA THR A 84 -23.05 8.01 29.22
C THR A 84 -23.58 9.40 29.48
N ALA A 85 -23.95 9.72 30.75
CA ALA A 85 -24.39 11.07 31.12
C ALA A 85 -23.29 12.12 30.93
N LEU A 86 -22.02 11.77 31.25
CA LEU A 86 -20.88 12.63 30.99
C LEU A 86 -20.64 12.88 29.51
N LEU A 87 -20.70 11.83 28.68
CA LEU A 87 -20.55 11.94 27.24
C LEU A 87 -21.60 12.90 26.66
N TRP A 88 -22.88 12.72 27.08
CA TRP A 88 -23.97 13.58 26.63
C TRP A 88 -23.79 15.03 27.11
N ALA A 89 -23.42 15.25 28.39
CA ALA A 89 -23.16 16.58 28.93
C ALA A 89 -22.04 17.32 28.19
N VAL A 90 -21.05 16.59 27.66
CA VAL A 90 -19.97 17.19 26.87
C VAL A 90 -20.39 17.45 25.42
N ALA A 91 -21.20 16.57 24.82
CA ALA A 91 -21.62 16.68 23.42
C ALA A 91 -22.75 17.70 23.21
N ALA A 92 -23.64 17.87 24.19
CA ALA A 92 -24.84 18.68 24.06
C ALA A 92 -24.63 20.11 23.55
N PRO A 93 -23.61 20.88 23.98
CA PRO A 93 -23.37 22.23 23.47
C PRO A 93 -23.05 22.30 21.97
N ASP A 94 -22.46 21.25 21.42
CA ASP A 94 -22.11 21.17 20.00
C ASP A 94 -23.30 20.67 19.16
N LEU A 95 -24.30 20.04 19.78
CA LEU A 95 -25.52 19.54 19.12
C LEU A 95 -26.71 20.49 19.27
N ASP A 96 -26.72 21.30 20.33
CA ASP A 96 -27.79 22.29 20.62
C ASP A 96 -27.19 23.60 21.14
N ALA A 97 -27.40 24.68 20.38
CA ALA A 97 -26.87 26.00 20.70
C ALA A 97 -27.38 26.54 22.04
N ASN A 98 -28.62 26.22 22.44
CA ASN A 98 -29.20 26.67 23.70
C ASN A 98 -28.50 26.04 24.90
N SER A 99 -28.09 24.79 24.79
CA SER A 99 -27.23 24.12 25.80
C SER A 99 -25.91 24.86 25.97
N GLY A 100 -25.28 25.30 24.86
CA GLY A 100 -24.06 26.10 24.89
C GLY A 100 -24.25 27.45 25.61
N ILE A 101 -25.35 28.16 25.35
CA ILE A 101 -25.70 29.41 26.04
C ILE A 101 -25.90 29.17 27.54
N ALA A 102 -26.63 28.11 27.91
CA ALA A 102 -26.85 27.75 29.30
C ALA A 102 -25.55 27.45 30.05
N TYR A 103 -24.63 26.74 29.40
CA TYR A 103 -23.28 26.42 29.96
C TYR A 103 -22.48 27.71 30.19
N GLY A 104 -22.48 28.63 29.21
CA GLY A 104 -21.82 29.92 29.36
C GLY A 104 -22.34 30.73 30.53
N LEU A 105 -23.66 30.77 30.71
CA LEU A 105 -24.32 31.45 31.84
C LEU A 105 -23.96 30.79 33.19
N LEU A 106 -23.98 29.44 33.28
CA LEU A 106 -23.62 28.71 34.48
C LEU A 106 -22.15 28.92 34.86
N ARG A 107 -21.28 29.10 33.87
CA ARG A 107 -19.86 29.40 34.12
C ARG A 107 -19.56 30.87 34.40
N GLY A 108 -20.55 31.77 34.22
CA GLY A 108 -20.33 33.22 34.27
C GLY A 108 -19.47 33.75 33.11
N LEU A 109 -19.36 32.99 32.02
CA LEU A 109 -18.60 33.28 30.81
C LEU A 109 -19.49 33.09 29.59
N PRO A 110 -20.39 34.03 29.26
CA PRO A 110 -21.42 33.85 28.19
C PRO A 110 -20.83 33.52 26.81
N THR A 111 -19.58 33.80 26.56
CA THR A 111 -18.89 33.53 25.29
C THR A 111 -18.25 32.13 25.20
N SER A 112 -18.27 31.35 26.29
CA SER A 112 -17.67 30.00 26.33
C SER A 112 -18.76 28.96 26.60
N GLY A 113 -19.28 28.37 25.54
CA GLY A 113 -20.39 27.40 25.58
C GLY A 113 -20.01 25.96 25.91
N ARG A 114 -18.71 25.61 26.06
CA ARG A 114 -18.29 24.24 26.34
C ARG A 114 -18.38 23.88 27.82
N ALA A 115 -18.58 22.58 28.10
CA ALA A 115 -18.50 22.08 29.47
C ALA A 115 -17.06 22.11 29.98
N THR A 116 -16.84 22.57 31.20
CA THR A 116 -15.61 22.26 31.93
C THR A 116 -15.75 20.90 32.61
N VAL A 117 -14.61 20.30 33.03
CA VAL A 117 -14.63 19.08 33.84
C VAL A 117 -15.54 19.22 35.04
N ALA A 118 -15.46 20.35 35.77
CA ALA A 118 -16.32 20.60 36.93
C ALA A 118 -17.80 20.64 36.58
N LEU A 119 -18.19 21.33 35.48
CA LEU A 119 -19.58 21.44 35.04
C LEU A 119 -20.10 20.08 34.53
N ALA A 120 -19.33 19.34 33.76
CA ALA A 120 -19.73 18.01 33.27
C ALA A 120 -19.99 17.05 34.46
N LEU A 121 -19.10 17.02 35.45
CA LEU A 121 -19.30 16.21 36.65
C LEU A 121 -20.53 16.63 37.43
N GLU A 122 -20.76 17.94 37.60
CA GLU A 122 -21.94 18.48 38.30
C GLU A 122 -23.24 18.06 37.58
N LEU A 123 -23.28 18.19 36.24
CA LEU A 123 -24.43 17.78 35.44
C LEU A 123 -24.65 16.27 35.46
N ALA A 124 -23.59 15.46 35.58
CA ALA A 124 -23.69 14.02 35.76
C ALA A 124 -24.02 13.61 37.22
N GLY A 125 -24.10 14.56 38.16
CA GLY A 125 -24.39 14.27 39.57
C GLY A 125 -23.21 13.67 40.31
N ILE A 126 -21.97 13.86 39.86
CA ILE A 126 -20.74 13.28 40.39
C ILE A 126 -20.01 14.35 41.23
N PRO A 127 -19.64 14.06 42.49
CA PRO A 127 -18.86 14.99 43.29
C PRO A 127 -17.50 15.28 42.66
N THR A 128 -17.17 16.55 42.42
CA THR A 128 -15.92 16.96 41.73
C THR A 128 -14.63 16.59 42.47
N ALA A 129 -14.69 16.50 43.81
CA ALA A 129 -13.55 16.12 44.67
C ALA A 129 -13.64 14.65 45.11
N SER A 130 -13.96 13.74 44.19
CA SER A 130 -14.09 12.31 44.47
C SER A 130 -13.12 11.49 43.64
N GLY A 131 -12.76 10.30 44.14
CA GLY A 131 -12.01 9.32 43.33
C GLY A 131 -12.75 8.89 42.05
N ASP A 132 -14.08 8.87 42.11
CA ASP A 132 -14.94 8.52 40.99
C ASP A 132 -14.80 9.55 39.84
N ALA A 133 -14.67 10.84 40.16
CA ALA A 133 -14.46 11.88 39.13
C ALA A 133 -13.19 11.61 38.30
N PHE A 134 -12.09 11.22 38.97
CA PHE A 134 -10.86 10.85 38.26
C PHE A 134 -10.98 9.52 37.49
N ALA A 135 -11.72 8.54 38.04
CA ALA A 135 -11.96 7.28 37.36
C ALA A 135 -12.76 7.46 36.07
N LEU A 136 -13.71 8.41 36.03
CA LEU A 136 -14.64 8.63 34.91
C LEU A 136 -14.10 9.62 33.86
N LEU A 137 -13.28 10.61 34.22
CA LEU A 137 -12.74 11.64 33.32
C LEU A 137 -11.22 11.76 33.35
N GLY A 138 -10.49 10.98 34.13
CA GLY A 138 -9.03 10.97 34.10
C GLY A 138 -8.49 10.33 32.81
N SER A 139 -7.21 10.52 32.52
CA SER A 139 -6.56 10.04 31.29
C SER A 139 -6.66 8.52 31.06
N GLY A 140 -6.91 7.74 32.12
CA GLY A 140 -7.13 6.29 32.04
C GLY A 140 -8.60 5.87 31.89
N SER A 141 -9.55 6.81 31.92
CA SER A 141 -10.98 6.52 31.82
C SER A 141 -11.35 6.00 30.43
N ARG A 142 -12.47 5.28 30.33
CA ARG A 142 -12.97 4.80 29.02
C ARG A 142 -13.24 5.93 28.06
N LEU A 143 -13.86 7.03 28.54
CA LEU A 143 -14.18 8.19 27.70
C LEU A 143 -12.93 8.81 27.05
N GLN A 144 -11.83 8.95 27.79
CA GLN A 144 -10.59 9.50 27.24
C GLN A 144 -9.78 8.45 26.47
N ARG A 145 -9.73 7.21 26.95
CA ARG A 145 -8.99 6.12 26.30
C ARG A 145 -9.48 5.87 24.88
N HIS A 146 -10.79 5.89 24.66
CA HIS A 146 -11.40 5.72 23.35
C HIS A 146 -11.57 7.05 22.60
N ARG A 147 -11.06 8.15 23.15
CA ARG A 147 -11.21 9.50 22.57
C ARG A 147 -12.68 9.84 22.25
N LEU A 148 -13.60 9.44 23.10
CA LEU A 148 -14.99 9.87 23.02
C LEU A 148 -15.16 11.29 23.59
N VAL A 149 -14.33 11.63 24.58
CA VAL A 149 -14.21 12.97 25.17
C VAL A 149 -12.72 13.34 25.26
N GLU A 150 -12.39 14.57 24.93
CA GLU A 150 -11.03 15.11 24.98
C GLU A 150 -10.98 16.36 25.86
N VAL A 151 -9.87 16.56 26.56
CA VAL A 151 -9.55 17.81 27.26
C VAL A 151 -8.88 18.75 26.27
N VAL A 152 -9.44 19.94 26.06
CA VAL A 152 -8.97 20.90 25.04
C VAL A 152 -7.58 21.45 25.39
N ASP A 153 -7.34 21.77 26.66
CA ASP A 153 -6.06 22.29 27.14
C ASP A 153 -5.66 21.58 28.45
N ALA A 154 -4.67 20.73 28.36
CA ALA A 154 -4.12 19.99 29.51
C ALA A 154 -3.20 20.85 30.41
N SER A 155 -2.87 22.08 30.00
CA SER A 155 -2.01 22.98 30.77
C SER A 155 -2.76 23.73 31.90
N VAL A 156 -4.08 23.79 31.81
CA VAL A 156 -4.91 24.42 32.84
C VAL A 156 -5.23 23.45 34.00
N PRO A 157 -5.60 23.96 35.21
CA PRO A 157 -6.02 23.07 36.29
C PRO A 157 -7.21 22.19 35.86
N TRP A 158 -7.17 20.91 36.18
CA TRP A 158 -8.06 19.86 35.68
C TRP A 158 -9.55 20.22 35.73
N LEU A 159 -10.05 20.74 36.86
CA LEU A 159 -11.49 21.08 37.00
C LEU A 159 -11.97 22.21 36.08
N VAL A 160 -11.09 23.11 35.66
CA VAL A 160 -11.44 24.23 34.75
C VAL A 160 -11.12 23.92 33.31
N GLY A 161 -10.48 22.80 33.04
CA GLY A 161 -10.22 22.31 31.67
C GLY A 161 -11.52 22.13 30.90
N GLU A 162 -11.59 22.67 29.69
CA GLU A 162 -12.73 22.48 28.79
C GLU A 162 -12.69 21.11 28.15
N LEU A 163 -13.87 20.52 28.02
CA LEU A 163 -14.08 19.22 27.37
C LEU A 163 -14.72 19.43 26.00
N ARG A 164 -14.38 18.55 25.07
CA ARG A 164 -15.03 18.47 23.76
C ARG A 164 -15.25 17.01 23.35
N CYS A 165 -16.25 16.79 22.52
CA CYS A 165 -16.39 15.55 21.74
C CYS A 165 -15.74 15.75 20.37
N PRO A 166 -14.95 14.78 19.86
CA PRO A 166 -14.48 14.79 18.50
C PRO A 166 -15.64 14.75 17.49
N GLU A 167 -15.42 15.36 16.31
CA GLU A 167 -16.44 15.44 15.25
C GLU A 167 -17.05 14.08 14.87
N PRO A 168 -16.30 12.97 14.73
CA PRO A 168 -16.90 11.65 14.47
C PRO A 168 -17.92 11.19 15.52
N VAL A 169 -17.68 11.52 16.79
CA VAL A 169 -18.61 11.20 17.88
C VAL A 169 -19.88 12.04 17.76
N LEU A 170 -19.73 13.35 17.50
CA LEU A 170 -20.87 14.26 17.30
C LEU A 170 -21.71 13.87 16.09
N ALA A 171 -21.05 13.55 14.97
CA ALA A 171 -21.73 13.06 13.77
C ALA A 171 -22.56 11.80 14.05
N THR A 172 -22.00 10.85 14.82
CA THR A 172 -22.71 9.62 15.19
C THR A 172 -23.90 9.91 16.12
N LEU A 173 -23.73 10.79 17.11
CA LEU A 173 -24.81 11.20 18.00
C LEU A 173 -25.94 11.92 17.25
N ALA A 174 -25.61 12.64 16.19
CA ALA A 174 -26.58 13.28 15.29
C ALA A 174 -27.21 12.30 14.26
N GLY A 175 -26.90 11.00 14.34
CA GLY A 175 -27.43 9.98 13.42
C GLY A 175 -26.68 9.88 12.08
N GLY A 176 -25.54 10.56 11.94
CA GLY A 176 -24.67 10.51 10.78
C GLY A 176 -23.59 9.41 10.86
N LEU A 177 -22.79 9.33 9.81
CA LEU A 177 -21.62 8.43 9.78
C LEU A 177 -20.38 9.15 10.33
N PRO A 178 -19.57 8.50 11.16
CA PRO A 178 -18.32 9.06 11.63
C PRO A 178 -17.34 9.21 10.46
N THR A 179 -16.90 10.42 10.18
CA THR A 179 -15.87 10.77 9.20
C THR A 179 -14.67 11.34 9.93
N ASP A 180 -13.47 10.91 9.54
CA ASP A 180 -12.21 11.41 10.10
C ASP A 180 -11.19 11.44 8.96
N PRO A 181 -10.83 12.63 8.44
CA PRO A 181 -9.95 12.75 7.28
C PRO A 181 -8.59 12.08 7.46
N ASP A 182 -8.10 11.97 8.70
CA ASP A 182 -6.81 11.33 8.97
C ASP A 182 -6.91 9.80 8.90
N VAL A 183 -8.04 9.23 9.31
CA VAL A 183 -8.33 7.81 9.20
C VAL A 183 -8.78 7.44 7.78
N ASP A 184 -9.62 8.26 7.18
CA ASP A 184 -10.20 7.99 5.84
C ASP A 184 -9.12 7.94 4.75
N ARG A 185 -8.03 8.71 4.89
CA ARG A 185 -6.85 8.62 3.99
C ARG A 185 -6.13 7.27 4.04
N LEU A 186 -6.22 6.56 5.16
CA LEU A 186 -5.60 5.25 5.35
C LEU A 186 -6.50 4.11 4.90
N HIS A 187 -7.75 4.40 4.54
CA HIS A 187 -8.72 3.38 4.18
C HIS A 187 -8.31 2.60 2.93
N VAL A 188 -8.51 1.29 2.98
CA VAL A 188 -8.31 0.35 1.87
C VAL A 188 -9.46 -0.65 1.82
N GLU A 189 -9.83 -1.06 0.62
CA GLU A 189 -10.80 -2.13 0.41
C GLU A 189 -10.09 -3.48 0.45
N LEU A 190 -10.66 -4.45 1.16
CA LEU A 190 -10.13 -5.79 1.28
C LEU A 190 -11.12 -6.82 0.76
N ALA A 191 -10.59 -7.82 0.09
CA ALA A 191 -11.36 -8.96 -0.39
C ALA A 191 -11.20 -10.17 0.54
N PRO A 192 -12.30 -10.77 1.02
CA PRO A 192 -12.25 -11.90 1.93
C PRO A 192 -11.85 -13.19 1.20
N VAL A 193 -11.12 -14.07 1.91
CA VAL A 193 -10.78 -15.43 1.48
C VAL A 193 -11.15 -16.42 2.57
N ALA A 194 -11.59 -17.61 2.18
CA ALA A 194 -11.84 -18.71 3.09
C ALA A 194 -10.56 -19.57 3.25
N GLY A 195 -10.32 -20.10 4.46
CA GLY A 195 -9.16 -20.94 4.73
C GLY A 195 -9.07 -21.34 6.20
N GLU A 196 -8.10 -22.18 6.55
CA GLU A 196 -7.90 -22.64 7.92
C GLU A 196 -7.51 -21.47 8.85
N ALA A 197 -6.59 -20.61 8.41
CA ALA A 197 -6.20 -19.41 9.15
C ALA A 197 -7.39 -18.45 9.34
N THR A 198 -8.27 -18.30 8.32
CA THR A 198 -9.49 -17.49 8.39
C THR A 198 -10.43 -18.01 9.48
N ALA A 199 -10.67 -19.33 9.52
CA ALA A 199 -11.54 -19.95 10.54
C ALA A 199 -10.95 -19.74 11.94
N LEU A 200 -9.64 -19.94 12.12
CA LEU A 200 -8.96 -19.72 13.41
C LEU A 200 -9.10 -18.28 13.90
N VAL A 201 -8.93 -17.29 13.01
CA VAL A 201 -9.10 -15.86 13.36
C VAL A 201 -10.56 -15.59 13.72
N ALA A 202 -11.53 -16.10 12.94
CA ALA A 202 -12.95 -15.93 13.21
C ALA A 202 -13.35 -16.54 14.56
N ASP A 203 -12.90 -17.75 14.86
CA ASP A 203 -13.15 -18.41 16.16
C ASP A 203 -12.57 -17.60 17.31
N ALA A 204 -11.34 -17.09 17.16
CA ALA A 204 -10.71 -16.26 18.18
C ALA A 204 -11.51 -14.97 18.46
N LEU A 205 -11.95 -14.28 17.41
CA LEU A 205 -12.77 -13.08 17.56
C LEU A 205 -14.13 -13.38 18.18
N SER A 206 -14.74 -14.54 17.85
CA SER A 206 -16.05 -14.97 18.39
C SER A 206 -16.03 -15.23 19.89
N VAL A 207 -14.88 -15.67 20.43
CA VAL A 207 -14.70 -15.89 21.88
C VAL A 207 -14.19 -14.65 22.62
N GLY A 208 -14.10 -13.51 21.92
CA GLY A 208 -13.75 -12.22 22.52
C GLY A 208 -12.25 -11.97 22.67
N VAL A 209 -11.39 -12.60 21.87
CA VAL A 209 -9.96 -12.23 21.80
C VAL A 209 -9.86 -10.78 21.28
N PRO A 210 -9.30 -9.86 22.08
CA PRO A 210 -9.37 -8.44 21.74
C PRO A 210 -8.48 -8.05 20.57
N LEU A 211 -7.35 -8.75 20.37
CA LEU A 211 -6.36 -8.46 19.33
C LEU A 211 -5.79 -9.75 18.76
N VAL A 212 -5.90 -9.92 17.45
CA VAL A 212 -5.26 -11.00 16.69
C VAL A 212 -4.16 -10.40 15.81
N TRP A 213 -2.97 -11.00 15.86
CA TRP A 213 -1.84 -10.63 15.02
C TRP A 213 -1.66 -11.69 13.94
N VAL A 214 -1.96 -11.33 12.71
CA VAL A 214 -1.79 -12.19 11.55
C VAL A 214 -0.45 -11.89 10.91
N ARG A 215 0.48 -12.85 11.02
CA ARG A 215 1.75 -12.75 10.32
C ARG A 215 1.61 -13.34 8.92
N SER A 216 2.06 -12.58 7.93
CA SER A 216 2.09 -13.04 6.55
C SER A 216 3.48 -12.79 5.97
N ALA A 217 4.10 -13.81 5.38
CA ALA A 217 5.39 -13.67 4.72
C ALA A 217 5.32 -12.74 3.50
N THR A 218 4.14 -12.66 2.90
CA THR A 218 3.79 -11.67 1.89
C THR A 218 2.61 -10.88 2.44
N ALA A 219 2.64 -9.56 2.38
CA ALA A 219 1.61 -8.66 2.93
C ALA A 219 0.17 -9.03 2.48
N HIS A 220 0.02 -9.93 1.56
CA HIS A 220 -1.12 -10.16 0.69
C HIS A 220 -2.09 -11.26 1.14
N SER A 221 -1.63 -12.24 1.90
CA SER A 221 -2.53 -13.31 2.40
C SER A 221 -3.16 -12.92 3.73
N GLY A 222 -2.44 -12.14 4.54
CA GLY A 222 -2.92 -11.73 5.85
C GLY A 222 -4.14 -10.82 5.79
N SER A 223 -4.19 -9.86 4.86
CA SER A 223 -5.32 -8.96 4.65
C SER A 223 -6.59 -9.72 4.25
N ALA A 224 -6.47 -10.68 3.35
CA ALA A 224 -7.57 -11.51 2.90
C ALA A 224 -8.09 -12.46 4.00
N VAL A 225 -7.18 -13.02 4.83
CA VAL A 225 -7.54 -13.81 6.01
C VAL A 225 -8.30 -12.96 7.02
N ALA A 226 -7.85 -11.75 7.31
CA ALA A 226 -8.52 -10.83 8.23
C ALA A 226 -9.92 -10.45 7.74
N ALA A 227 -10.04 -10.06 6.46
CA ALA A 227 -11.34 -9.76 5.84
C ALA A 227 -12.27 -10.97 5.83
N GLY A 228 -11.72 -12.15 5.51
CA GLY A 228 -12.44 -13.42 5.52
C GLY A 228 -13.02 -13.78 6.89
N ALA A 229 -12.26 -13.53 7.96
CA ALA A 229 -12.72 -13.79 9.33
C ALA A 229 -13.92 -12.90 9.71
N PHE A 230 -13.89 -11.62 9.37
CA PHE A 230 -15.03 -10.73 9.59
C PHE A 230 -16.23 -11.10 8.72
N ALA A 231 -16.00 -11.47 7.44
CA ALA A 231 -17.08 -11.95 6.56
C ALA A 231 -17.73 -13.24 7.11
N TRP A 232 -16.93 -14.17 7.63
CA TRP A 232 -17.43 -15.40 8.28
C TRP A 232 -18.35 -15.09 9.47
N LEU A 233 -17.97 -14.08 10.27
CA LEU A 233 -18.76 -13.61 11.41
C LEU A 233 -19.95 -12.71 11.01
N ARG A 234 -20.12 -12.42 9.73
CA ARG A 234 -21.11 -11.47 9.19
C ARG A 234 -20.98 -10.06 9.81
N LEU A 235 -19.78 -9.66 10.14
CA LEU A 235 -19.45 -8.35 10.65
C LEU A 235 -18.88 -7.50 9.51
N HIS A 236 -19.29 -6.25 9.44
CA HIS A 236 -18.60 -5.26 8.61
C HIS A 236 -17.24 -4.93 9.22
N TRP A 237 -16.32 -4.49 8.41
CA TRP A 237 -14.98 -4.07 8.85
C TRP A 237 -14.53 -2.78 8.19
N MET A 238 -13.66 -2.09 8.88
CA MET A 238 -12.88 -0.97 8.35
C MET A 238 -11.42 -1.44 8.27
N ALA A 239 -10.78 -1.21 7.13
CA ALA A 239 -9.37 -1.54 6.95
C ALA A 239 -8.55 -0.26 6.77
N VAL A 240 -7.43 -0.16 7.48
CA VAL A 240 -6.48 0.96 7.41
C VAL A 240 -5.08 0.44 7.12
N ASP A 241 -4.37 1.13 6.22
CA ASP A 241 -3.00 0.78 5.82
C ASP A 241 -2.00 1.78 6.42
N LEU A 242 -1.18 1.30 7.35
CA LEU A 242 -0.18 2.11 8.04
C LEU A 242 1.00 2.53 7.16
N HIS A 243 1.20 1.92 5.99
CA HIS A 243 2.20 2.40 5.04
C HIS A 243 1.84 3.78 4.46
N ARG A 244 0.56 4.17 4.53
CA ARG A 244 0.06 5.49 4.14
C ARG A 244 0.05 6.51 5.28
N HIS A 245 0.53 6.09 6.47
CA HIS A 245 0.58 6.94 7.66
C HIS A 245 1.58 8.10 7.49
N ASP A 246 1.19 9.29 7.94
CA ASP A 246 2.06 10.46 8.00
C ASP A 246 2.99 10.35 9.22
N PRO A 247 4.32 10.24 9.04
CA PRO A 247 5.28 10.11 10.14
C PRO A 247 5.28 11.31 11.12
N SER A 248 4.68 12.44 10.75
CA SER A 248 4.55 13.61 11.63
C SER A 248 3.48 13.43 12.73
N GLN A 249 2.56 12.48 12.55
CA GLN A 249 1.51 12.16 13.50
C GLN A 249 1.95 10.98 14.40
N ARG A 250 1.45 10.94 15.63
CA ARG A 250 1.68 9.79 16.51
C ARG A 250 0.85 8.59 16.09
N LEU A 251 1.50 7.47 15.86
CA LEU A 251 0.84 6.25 15.43
C LEU A 251 -0.25 5.78 16.40
N SER A 252 0.01 5.89 17.72
CA SER A 252 -0.98 5.55 18.77
C SER A 252 -2.25 6.40 18.69
N GLU A 253 -2.14 7.67 18.30
CA GLU A 253 -3.31 8.56 18.15
C GLU A 253 -4.16 8.17 16.94
N VAL A 254 -3.52 7.85 15.82
CA VAL A 254 -4.19 7.40 14.60
C VAL A 254 -4.89 6.06 14.81
N LEU A 255 -4.22 5.10 15.47
CA LEU A 255 -4.80 3.80 15.79
C LEU A 255 -5.99 3.93 16.75
N THR A 256 -5.91 4.84 17.74
CA THR A 256 -7.04 5.11 18.64
C THR A 256 -8.23 5.70 17.88
N ALA A 257 -7.97 6.63 16.95
CA ALA A 257 -9.03 7.22 16.13
C ALA A 257 -9.67 6.17 15.19
N ALA A 258 -8.87 5.31 14.58
CA ALA A 258 -9.36 4.21 13.74
C ALA A 258 -10.23 3.23 14.55
N ALA A 259 -9.77 2.80 15.73
CA ALA A 259 -10.53 1.91 16.60
C ALA A 259 -11.84 2.55 17.10
N ARG A 260 -11.81 3.85 17.45
CA ARG A 260 -13.01 4.62 17.80
C ARG A 260 -14.00 4.63 16.62
N ASN A 261 -13.55 5.00 15.43
CA ASN A 261 -14.42 5.13 14.26
C ASN A 261 -15.02 3.79 13.84
N ALA A 262 -14.26 2.68 13.92
CA ALA A 262 -14.77 1.34 13.72
C ALA A 262 -15.85 0.99 14.75
N GLY A 263 -15.59 1.26 16.04
CA GLY A 263 -16.56 1.05 17.12
C GLY A 263 -17.84 1.88 16.95
N LEU A 264 -17.74 3.17 16.59
CA LEU A 264 -18.89 4.04 16.31
C LEU A 264 -19.77 3.50 15.16
N ARG A 265 -19.18 2.82 14.19
CA ARG A 265 -19.90 2.14 13.09
C ARG A 265 -20.44 0.77 13.50
N GLY A 266 -20.01 0.21 14.62
CA GLY A 266 -20.27 -1.18 15.01
C GLY A 266 -19.54 -2.19 14.11
N TRP A 267 -18.38 -1.81 13.58
CA TRP A 267 -17.57 -2.61 12.65
C TRP A 267 -16.32 -3.16 13.37
N GLY A 268 -15.73 -4.21 12.79
CA GLY A 268 -14.39 -4.64 13.16
C GLY A 268 -13.32 -3.74 12.54
N LEU A 269 -12.09 -3.83 13.03
CA LEU A 269 -10.94 -3.09 12.52
C LEU A 269 -9.86 -4.04 12.00
N VAL A 270 -9.42 -3.82 10.77
CA VAL A 270 -8.23 -4.45 10.19
C VAL A 270 -7.15 -3.38 10.05
N VAL A 271 -5.95 -3.66 10.57
CA VAL A 271 -4.79 -2.78 10.47
C VAL A 271 -3.72 -3.47 9.67
N LEU A 272 -3.37 -2.94 8.50
CA LEU A 272 -2.28 -3.42 7.65
C LEU A 272 -0.98 -2.69 7.98
N GLY A 273 0.16 -3.33 7.71
CA GLY A 273 1.46 -2.72 7.95
C GLY A 273 1.84 -2.66 9.44
N GLY A 274 1.50 -3.71 10.20
CA GLY A 274 1.83 -3.77 11.64
C GLY A 274 3.32 -3.62 11.95
N GLU A 275 4.20 -3.81 10.97
CA GLU A 275 5.63 -3.55 11.08
C GLU A 275 6.01 -2.07 11.16
N ALA A 276 5.13 -1.15 10.82
CA ALA A 276 5.39 0.30 10.90
C ALA A 276 5.80 0.75 12.32
N ALA A 277 5.34 0.04 13.36
CA ALA A 277 5.79 0.27 14.73
C ALA A 277 7.27 -0.10 14.96
N ALA A 278 7.88 -0.90 14.08
CA ALA A 278 9.27 -1.34 14.25
C ALA A 278 10.29 -0.22 14.03
N ASP A 279 9.96 0.73 13.16
CA ASP A 279 10.87 1.81 12.75
C ASP A 279 10.72 3.08 13.60
N GLY A 280 9.68 3.17 14.44
CA GLY A 280 9.23 4.42 15.06
C GLY A 280 9.21 4.50 16.59
N ALA A 281 9.78 3.58 17.34
CA ALA A 281 10.08 3.76 18.77
C ALA A 281 8.92 4.11 19.75
N GLU A 282 7.65 4.05 19.38
CA GLU A 282 6.55 4.14 20.37
C GLU A 282 6.38 2.79 21.05
N ARG A 283 6.88 2.68 22.31
CA ARG A 283 6.63 1.48 23.12
C ARG A 283 5.14 1.40 23.47
N GLY A 284 4.57 0.20 23.39
CA GLY A 284 3.17 -0.03 23.73
C GLY A 284 2.16 0.56 22.73
N VAL A 285 2.58 0.82 21.49
CA VAL A 285 1.73 1.44 20.47
C VAL A 285 0.44 0.65 20.21
N TYR A 286 0.49 -0.68 20.33
CA TYR A 286 -0.67 -1.55 20.13
C TYR A 286 -1.51 -1.81 21.39
N ASP A 287 -1.13 -1.25 22.55
CA ASP A 287 -1.95 -1.36 23.76
C ASP A 287 -3.32 -0.68 23.57
N VAL A 288 -3.37 0.37 22.74
CA VAL A 288 -4.63 1.03 22.40
C VAL A 288 -5.60 0.13 21.64
N LEU A 289 -5.07 -0.78 20.80
CA LEU A 289 -5.87 -1.74 20.04
C LEU A 289 -6.33 -2.93 20.91
N SER A 290 -5.48 -3.36 21.86
CA SER A 290 -5.87 -4.40 22.84
C SER A 290 -6.99 -3.92 23.77
N ALA A 291 -7.12 -2.61 23.96
CA ALA A 291 -8.18 -1.98 24.73
C ALA A 291 -9.35 -1.47 23.87
N ALA A 292 -9.35 -1.72 22.57
CA ALA A 292 -10.41 -1.28 21.67
C ALA A 292 -11.76 -1.89 22.03
N ALA A 293 -12.83 -1.16 21.77
CA ALA A 293 -14.21 -1.61 21.99
C ALA A 293 -14.72 -2.54 20.88
N THR A 294 -13.94 -2.74 19.83
CA THR A 294 -14.27 -3.52 18.64
C THR A 294 -13.22 -4.59 18.40
N PRO A 295 -13.55 -5.73 17.78
CA PRO A 295 -12.58 -6.75 17.38
C PRO A 295 -11.53 -6.18 16.44
N VAL A 296 -10.24 -6.48 16.70
CA VAL A 296 -9.13 -5.97 15.92
C VAL A 296 -8.24 -7.09 15.40
N VAL A 297 -7.91 -7.01 14.12
CA VAL A 297 -6.91 -7.86 13.46
C VAL A 297 -5.80 -6.98 12.91
N VAL A 298 -4.55 -7.21 13.33
CA VAL A 298 -3.37 -6.55 12.78
C VAL A 298 -2.65 -7.51 11.87
N VAL A 299 -2.34 -7.07 10.66
CA VAL A 299 -1.59 -7.82 9.65
C VAL A 299 -0.19 -7.24 9.54
N SER A 300 0.83 -8.09 9.60
CA SER A 300 2.23 -7.69 9.56
C SER A 300 3.10 -8.70 8.84
N SER A 301 4.14 -8.24 8.18
CA SER A 301 5.21 -9.08 7.64
C SER A 301 6.17 -9.59 8.72
N LYS A 302 6.23 -8.87 9.87
CA LYS A 302 7.13 -9.20 11.00
C LYS A 302 6.41 -9.98 12.10
N ALA A 303 7.17 -10.81 12.78
CA ALA A 303 6.71 -11.47 14.01
C ALA A 303 6.47 -10.42 15.11
N TRP A 304 5.55 -10.70 16.02
CA TRP A 304 5.27 -9.84 17.17
C TRP A 304 6.52 -9.58 18.01
N ASN A 305 6.68 -8.35 18.43
CA ASN A 305 7.75 -7.94 19.34
C ASN A 305 7.13 -7.47 20.67
N ALA A 306 7.65 -7.99 21.79
CA ALA A 306 7.17 -7.66 23.13
C ALA A 306 7.26 -6.16 23.50
N GLY A 307 8.05 -5.36 22.77
CA GLY A 307 8.11 -3.91 22.94
C GLY A 307 6.92 -3.14 22.36
N TRP A 308 6.09 -3.79 21.56
CA TRP A 308 4.96 -3.16 20.86
C TRP A 308 3.67 -3.09 21.69
N GLY A 309 3.53 -3.94 22.70
CA GLY A 309 2.38 -3.93 23.61
C GLY A 309 2.65 -4.73 24.88
N ALA A 310 1.92 -4.41 25.94
CA ALA A 310 2.04 -5.05 27.26
C ALA A 310 1.50 -6.50 27.26
N GLN A 311 0.53 -6.80 26.39
CA GLN A 311 -0.06 -8.12 26.24
C GLN A 311 0.29 -8.69 24.86
N MET A 312 0.63 -9.99 24.84
CA MET A 312 0.86 -10.72 23.61
C MET A 312 -0.49 -11.03 22.95
N PRO A 313 -0.72 -10.61 21.69
CA PRO A 313 -1.94 -10.98 20.96
C PRO A 313 -1.96 -12.46 20.60
N LEU A 314 -3.09 -12.97 20.13
CA LEU A 314 -3.11 -14.25 19.45
C LEU A 314 -2.33 -14.15 18.14
N LEU A 315 -1.33 -15.02 17.98
CA LEU A 315 -0.51 -15.06 16.77
C LEU A 315 -1.07 -16.12 15.81
N VAL A 316 -1.32 -15.70 14.57
CA VAL A 316 -1.76 -16.56 13.47
C VAL A 316 -0.81 -16.37 12.30
N GLU A 317 -0.35 -17.47 11.70
CA GLU A 317 0.41 -17.44 10.45
C GLU A 317 -0.59 -17.56 9.29
N ALA A 318 -0.58 -16.59 8.40
CA ALA A 318 -1.36 -16.67 7.18
C ALA A 318 -0.59 -17.47 6.14
N GLU A 319 -1.25 -18.47 5.56
CA GLU A 319 -0.69 -19.18 4.42
C GLU A 319 -0.56 -18.26 3.21
N PRO A 320 0.47 -18.45 2.36
CA PRO A 320 0.57 -17.69 1.12
C PRO A 320 -0.68 -17.88 0.26
N PHE A 321 -1.13 -16.79 -0.35
CA PHE A 321 -2.23 -16.81 -1.30
C PHE A 321 -1.92 -17.81 -2.42
N THR A 322 -2.73 -18.84 -2.59
CA THR A 322 -2.50 -19.81 -3.65
C THR A 322 -2.81 -19.20 -5.02
N PRO A 323 -2.26 -19.74 -6.12
CA PRO A 323 -2.62 -19.28 -7.45
C PRO A 323 -4.14 -19.42 -7.71
N GLU A 324 -4.75 -20.46 -7.16
CA GLU A 324 -6.19 -20.74 -7.26
C GLU A 324 -7.01 -19.68 -6.54
N ASP A 325 -6.62 -19.27 -5.33
CA ASP A 325 -7.29 -18.22 -4.56
C ASP A 325 -7.25 -16.87 -5.33
N ARG A 326 -6.12 -16.57 -5.98
CA ARG A 326 -5.99 -15.37 -6.83
C ARG A 326 -6.92 -15.40 -8.02
N VAL A 327 -6.99 -16.54 -8.71
CA VAL A 327 -7.88 -16.71 -9.87
C VAL A 327 -9.34 -16.58 -9.43
N GLU A 328 -9.73 -17.20 -8.32
CA GLU A 328 -11.08 -17.09 -7.77
C GLU A 328 -11.42 -15.63 -7.44
N LEU A 329 -10.48 -14.90 -6.81
CA LEU A 329 -10.67 -13.50 -6.50
C LEU A 329 -10.81 -12.64 -7.75
N TRP A 330 -9.94 -12.83 -8.74
CA TRP A 330 -10.04 -12.15 -10.03
C TRP A 330 -11.38 -12.42 -10.72
N THR A 331 -11.79 -13.69 -10.80
CA THR A 331 -13.05 -14.09 -11.44
C THR A 331 -14.23 -13.43 -10.73
N ARG A 332 -14.25 -13.46 -9.41
CA ARG A 332 -15.30 -12.82 -8.61
C ARG A 332 -15.36 -11.29 -8.85
N GLU A 333 -14.22 -10.62 -8.87
CA GLU A 333 -14.15 -9.16 -9.03
C GLU A 333 -14.40 -8.71 -10.47
N LEU A 334 -14.04 -9.51 -11.48
CA LEU A 334 -14.30 -9.20 -12.89
C LEU A 334 -15.73 -9.51 -13.32
N GLY A 335 -16.42 -10.42 -12.59
CA GLY A 335 -17.80 -10.83 -12.88
C GLY A 335 -17.91 -11.87 -14.02
N ASP A 336 -19.15 -12.26 -14.33
CA ASP A 336 -19.47 -13.36 -15.25
C ASP A 336 -19.00 -13.12 -16.70
N ASP A 337 -18.74 -11.86 -17.09
CA ASP A 337 -18.31 -11.50 -18.45
C ASP A 337 -16.95 -12.11 -18.85
N VAL A 338 -16.23 -12.72 -17.90
CA VAL A 338 -14.85 -13.17 -18.08
C VAL A 338 -14.70 -14.68 -17.90
N GLU A 339 -15.68 -15.36 -17.31
CA GLU A 339 -15.61 -16.81 -17.00
C GLU A 339 -15.43 -17.71 -18.25
N ASP A 340 -15.95 -17.29 -19.40
CA ASP A 340 -15.96 -18.08 -20.63
C ASP A 340 -14.77 -17.79 -21.61
N GLN A 341 -13.84 -16.91 -21.23
CA GLN A 341 -12.72 -16.57 -22.12
C GLN A 341 -11.61 -17.63 -22.07
N VAL A 342 -11.42 -18.32 -23.19
CA VAL A 342 -10.36 -19.33 -23.37
C VAL A 342 -8.97 -18.72 -23.12
N GLY A 343 -8.21 -19.31 -22.19
CA GLY A 343 -6.84 -18.90 -21.87
C GLY A 343 -6.73 -17.79 -20.82
N LEU A 344 -7.82 -17.16 -20.39
CA LEU A 344 -7.78 -16.12 -19.36
C LEU A 344 -7.34 -16.68 -18.02
N ARG A 345 -7.82 -17.84 -17.62
CA ARG A 345 -7.42 -18.51 -16.38
C ARG A 345 -5.90 -18.70 -16.28
N GLU A 346 -5.26 -19.11 -17.37
CA GLU A 346 -3.80 -19.28 -17.43
C GLU A 346 -3.05 -17.96 -17.24
N GLN A 347 -3.62 -16.87 -17.78
CA GLN A 347 -3.04 -15.54 -17.59
C GLN A 347 -3.21 -15.03 -16.16
N LEU A 348 -4.39 -15.23 -15.55
CA LEU A 348 -4.66 -14.83 -14.17
C LEU A 348 -3.77 -15.58 -13.18
N LEU A 349 -3.42 -16.83 -13.45
CA LEU A 349 -2.47 -17.61 -12.65
C LEU A 349 -1.08 -16.94 -12.59
N GLY A 350 -0.69 -16.22 -13.65
CA GLY A 350 0.58 -15.50 -13.71
C GLY A 350 0.59 -14.14 -12.99
N LEU A 351 -0.59 -13.59 -12.64
CA LEU A 351 -0.69 -12.28 -11.98
C LEU A 351 -0.58 -12.44 -10.45
N ARG A 352 0.49 -11.90 -9.87
CA ARG A 352 0.82 -12.08 -8.45
C ARG A 352 0.51 -10.84 -7.63
N LEU A 353 -0.63 -10.24 -7.89
CA LEU A 353 -1.06 -9.08 -7.11
C LEU A 353 -1.58 -9.49 -5.72
N PRO A 354 -1.43 -8.60 -4.73
CA PRO A 354 -2.15 -8.66 -3.46
C PRO A 354 -3.66 -8.66 -3.66
N GLY A 355 -4.40 -9.25 -2.72
CA GLY A 355 -5.85 -9.30 -2.79
C GLY A 355 -6.51 -7.92 -2.95
N GLU A 356 -6.08 -6.94 -2.18
CA GLU A 356 -6.51 -5.53 -2.29
C GLU A 356 -6.16 -4.93 -3.66
N SER A 357 -4.97 -5.22 -4.17
CA SER A 357 -4.56 -4.76 -5.50
C SER A 357 -5.30 -5.47 -6.63
N ILE A 358 -5.74 -6.72 -6.43
CA ILE A 358 -6.61 -7.41 -7.39
C ILE A 358 -7.96 -6.69 -7.50
N VAL A 359 -8.58 -6.32 -6.37
CA VAL A 359 -9.85 -5.57 -6.35
C VAL A 359 -9.71 -4.24 -7.09
N GLU A 360 -8.64 -3.49 -6.79
CA GLU A 360 -8.37 -2.21 -7.45
C GLU A 360 -8.07 -2.38 -8.94
N ALA A 361 -7.27 -3.38 -9.31
CA ALA A 361 -6.94 -3.67 -10.71
C ALA A 361 -8.16 -4.13 -11.50
N ALA A 362 -9.02 -4.97 -10.93
CA ALA A 362 -10.27 -5.38 -11.58
C ALA A 362 -11.20 -4.19 -11.85
N ARG A 363 -11.33 -3.28 -10.88
CA ARG A 363 -12.07 -2.03 -11.07
C ARG A 363 -11.46 -1.19 -12.19
N TYR A 364 -10.15 -0.96 -12.14
CA TYR A 364 -9.44 -0.18 -13.16
C TYR A 364 -9.56 -0.80 -14.55
N ALA A 365 -9.47 -2.13 -14.69
CA ALA A 365 -9.63 -2.83 -15.96
C ALA A 365 -11.01 -2.58 -16.58
N ARG A 366 -12.08 -2.66 -15.76
CA ARG A 366 -13.46 -2.34 -16.19
C ARG A 366 -13.60 -0.89 -16.63
N ASP A 367 -13.04 0.05 -15.87
CA ASP A 367 -13.09 1.48 -16.20
C ASP A 367 -12.37 1.77 -17.53
N VAL A 368 -11.21 1.14 -17.76
CA VAL A 368 -10.46 1.27 -19.03
C VAL A 368 -11.24 0.68 -20.20
N ALA A 369 -11.80 -0.54 -20.04
CA ALA A 369 -12.61 -1.17 -21.07
C ALA A 369 -13.83 -0.31 -21.44
N ALA A 370 -14.55 0.20 -20.43
CA ALA A 370 -15.68 1.10 -20.60
C ALA A 370 -15.28 2.41 -21.30
N ALA A 371 -14.16 3.03 -20.89
CA ALA A 371 -13.66 4.27 -21.50
C ALA A 371 -13.25 4.08 -22.97
N ARG A 372 -12.64 2.94 -23.28
CA ARG A 372 -12.23 2.58 -24.66
C ARG A 372 -13.38 2.00 -25.49
N ARG A 373 -14.52 1.68 -24.87
CA ARG A 373 -15.65 0.96 -25.49
C ARG A 373 -15.22 -0.38 -26.08
N THR A 374 -14.32 -1.08 -25.42
CA THR A 374 -13.86 -2.43 -25.76
C THR A 374 -14.48 -3.43 -24.78
N GLU A 375 -14.54 -4.70 -25.19
CA GLU A 375 -14.83 -5.79 -24.26
C GLU A 375 -13.69 -5.91 -23.25
N LEU A 376 -14.02 -6.27 -22.01
CA LEU A 376 -13.02 -6.53 -20.99
C LEU A 376 -12.24 -7.79 -21.34
N GLY A 377 -10.98 -7.66 -21.63
CA GLY A 377 -10.14 -8.74 -22.11
C GLY A 377 -8.78 -8.81 -21.41
N PRO A 378 -7.98 -9.80 -21.82
CA PRO A 378 -6.66 -10.05 -21.26
C PRO A 378 -5.70 -8.84 -21.31
N ALA A 379 -5.86 -7.96 -22.30
CA ALA A 379 -5.00 -6.79 -22.46
C ALA A 379 -5.28 -5.72 -21.40
N GLU A 380 -6.57 -5.44 -21.13
CA GLU A 380 -7.03 -4.49 -20.14
C GLU A 380 -6.67 -4.95 -18.72
N ILE A 381 -6.81 -6.26 -18.46
CA ILE A 381 -6.46 -6.86 -17.17
C ILE A 381 -4.95 -6.77 -16.92
N ARG A 382 -4.11 -7.08 -17.91
CA ARG A 382 -2.65 -6.92 -17.78
C ARG A 382 -2.23 -5.47 -17.59
N GLU A 383 -2.84 -4.54 -18.32
CA GLU A 383 -2.58 -3.11 -18.15
C GLU A 383 -2.94 -2.65 -16.73
N ALA A 384 -4.10 -3.08 -16.23
CA ALA A 384 -4.56 -2.77 -14.89
C ALA A 384 -3.63 -3.35 -13.81
N ALA A 385 -3.26 -4.63 -13.96
CA ALA A 385 -2.35 -5.30 -13.04
C ALA A 385 -1.00 -4.58 -12.91
N ARG A 386 -0.42 -4.14 -14.02
CA ARG A 386 0.83 -3.38 -14.03
C ARG A 386 0.69 -2.02 -13.35
N ARG A 387 -0.39 -1.28 -13.64
CA ARG A 387 -0.58 0.06 -13.08
C ARG A 387 -0.81 0.03 -11.57
N VAL A 388 -1.56 -0.93 -11.10
CA VAL A 388 -1.86 -1.07 -9.66
C VAL A 388 -0.67 -1.67 -8.92
N GLY A 389 -0.01 -2.67 -9.47
CA GLY A 389 1.19 -3.28 -8.87
C GLY A 389 2.36 -2.30 -8.75
N GLY A 390 2.53 -1.36 -9.72
CA GLY A 390 3.58 -0.35 -9.71
C GLY A 390 3.28 0.91 -8.90
N ALA A 391 2.05 1.16 -8.50
CA ALA A 391 1.64 2.40 -7.84
C ALA A 391 2.25 2.63 -6.43
N GLY A 392 2.81 1.59 -5.80
CA GLY A 392 3.43 1.67 -4.47
C GLY A 392 4.87 2.20 -4.42
N GLY A 393 5.55 2.31 -5.55
CA GLY A 393 6.94 2.78 -5.64
C GLY A 393 7.00 4.20 -6.20
N GLY A 394 7.21 5.20 -5.33
CA GLY A 394 7.30 6.60 -5.73
C GLY A 394 8.30 6.86 -6.87
N ASP A 395 8.23 8.03 -7.45
CA ASP A 395 8.90 8.69 -8.61
C ASP A 395 10.30 8.21 -9.09
N ARG A 396 10.91 7.23 -8.45
CA ARG A 396 12.24 6.68 -8.80
C ARG A 396 12.18 5.50 -9.78
N PHE A 397 10.99 5.02 -10.14
CA PHE A 397 10.78 3.78 -10.88
C PHE A 397 10.10 3.97 -12.24
N SER A 398 10.13 5.16 -12.81
CA SER A 398 9.47 5.45 -14.06
C SER A 398 10.27 4.99 -15.28
N GLY A 399 10.04 3.74 -15.66
CA GLY A 399 10.18 3.30 -17.05
C GLY A 399 8.81 3.27 -17.72
N LEU A 400 8.06 4.37 -17.70
CA LEU A 400 6.76 4.48 -18.38
C LEU A 400 6.94 4.32 -19.88
N ALA A 401 6.87 3.09 -20.36
CA ALA A 401 6.52 2.82 -21.75
C ALA A 401 5.02 3.10 -21.92
N THR A 402 4.69 4.29 -22.39
CA THR A 402 3.37 4.60 -22.91
C THR A 402 3.20 3.84 -24.24
N GLY A 403 2.77 2.58 -24.18
CA GLY A 403 2.58 1.76 -25.35
C GLY A 403 2.52 0.27 -25.00
N ARG A 404 2.23 -0.56 -25.99
CA ARG A 404 2.35 -2.02 -25.91
C ARG A 404 3.82 -2.34 -25.64
N GLY A 405 4.13 -3.03 -24.55
CA GLY A 405 5.50 -3.44 -24.23
C GLY A 405 6.08 -4.40 -25.27
N PRO A 406 7.40 -4.62 -25.28
CA PRO A 406 8.05 -5.55 -26.20
C PRO A 406 7.60 -6.98 -25.91
N THR A 407 7.49 -7.77 -26.97
CA THR A 407 7.06 -9.17 -26.94
C THR A 407 8.19 -10.10 -27.40
N PHE A 408 8.01 -11.43 -27.27
CA PHE A 408 8.96 -12.39 -27.84
C PHE A 408 9.14 -12.25 -29.36
N ALA A 409 8.15 -11.70 -30.06
CA ALA A 409 8.26 -11.44 -31.49
C ALA A 409 9.29 -10.35 -31.84
N ASP A 410 9.60 -9.48 -30.88
CA ASP A 410 10.59 -8.42 -31.05
C ASP A 410 12.04 -8.90 -30.75
N LEU A 411 12.17 -10.13 -30.22
CA LEU A 411 13.46 -10.75 -29.88
C LEU A 411 13.95 -11.63 -31.04
N MET A 412 14.96 -11.16 -31.77
CA MET A 412 15.62 -11.93 -32.81
C MET A 412 16.83 -12.67 -32.24
N LEU A 413 16.57 -13.79 -31.56
CA LEU A 413 17.57 -14.62 -30.89
C LEU A 413 17.63 -16.02 -31.46
N PRO A 414 18.72 -16.78 -31.24
CA PRO A 414 18.77 -18.21 -31.52
C PRO A 414 17.72 -18.98 -30.72
N GLU A 415 17.23 -20.09 -31.30
CA GLU A 415 16.16 -20.91 -30.71
C GLU A 415 16.47 -21.33 -29.26
N GLY A 416 17.68 -21.80 -28.97
CA GLY A 416 18.06 -22.21 -27.60
C GLY A 416 18.03 -21.05 -26.58
N THR A 417 18.42 -19.84 -27.00
CA THR A 417 18.34 -18.65 -26.13
C THR A 417 16.87 -18.28 -25.86
N THR A 418 16.02 -18.37 -26.89
CA THR A 418 14.58 -18.10 -26.77
C THR A 418 13.90 -19.15 -25.88
N GLU A 419 14.29 -20.43 -25.99
CA GLU A 419 13.79 -21.51 -25.13
C GLU A 419 14.16 -21.28 -23.66
N ASP A 420 15.40 -20.86 -23.37
CA ASP A 420 15.82 -20.50 -22.01
C ASP A 420 14.97 -19.37 -21.42
N LEU A 421 14.63 -18.34 -22.21
CA LEU A 421 13.77 -17.25 -21.76
C LEU A 421 12.33 -17.72 -21.51
N HIS A 422 11.78 -18.58 -22.37
CA HIS A 422 10.47 -19.21 -22.13
C HIS A 422 10.47 -20.07 -20.87
N ASN A 423 11.55 -20.78 -20.59
CA ASN A 423 11.69 -21.57 -19.38
C ASN A 423 11.68 -20.68 -18.11
N ILE A 424 12.34 -19.51 -18.15
CA ILE A 424 12.29 -18.54 -17.05
C ILE A 424 10.84 -18.10 -16.79
N VAL A 425 10.11 -17.72 -17.84
CA VAL A 425 8.69 -17.31 -17.72
C VAL A 425 7.82 -18.45 -17.20
N SER A 426 8.02 -19.66 -17.72
CA SER A 426 7.30 -20.85 -17.26
C SER A 426 7.54 -21.16 -15.78
N TRP A 427 8.81 -21.12 -15.35
CA TRP A 427 9.14 -21.34 -13.93
C TRP A 427 8.52 -20.27 -13.03
N ALA A 428 8.55 -19.00 -13.48
CA ALA A 428 7.94 -17.91 -12.74
C ALA A 428 6.42 -18.10 -12.55
N ARG A 429 5.72 -18.57 -13.59
CA ARG A 429 4.27 -18.84 -13.51
C ARG A 429 3.92 -20.01 -12.58
N HIS A 430 4.79 -21.03 -12.49
CA HIS A 430 4.51 -22.26 -11.74
C HIS A 430 5.20 -22.34 -10.37
N ARG A 431 6.02 -21.36 -9.99
CA ARG A 431 6.83 -21.41 -8.76
C ARG A 431 5.99 -21.58 -7.48
N ASP A 432 4.79 -21.00 -7.44
CA ASP A 432 3.91 -21.07 -6.26
C ASP A 432 3.25 -22.44 -6.13
N SER A 433 2.76 -23.01 -7.22
CA SER A 433 2.18 -24.34 -7.22
C SER A 433 3.20 -25.40 -6.81
N LEU A 434 4.45 -25.28 -7.27
CA LEU A 434 5.54 -26.17 -6.86
C LEU A 434 5.98 -25.93 -5.41
N GLY A 435 5.91 -24.68 -4.93
CA GLY A 435 6.17 -24.32 -3.53
C GLY A 435 5.21 -25.01 -2.56
N ALA A 436 3.94 -25.09 -2.93
CA ALA A 436 2.90 -25.75 -2.14
C ALA A 436 3.11 -27.29 -2.02
N THR A 437 3.75 -27.93 -3.02
CA THR A 437 4.06 -29.37 -2.98
C THR A 437 5.18 -29.77 -2.00
N GLY A 438 5.89 -28.78 -1.42
CA GLY A 438 7.02 -29.03 -0.51
C GLY A 438 8.30 -29.54 -1.19
N ILE A 439 8.35 -29.57 -2.53
CA ILE A 439 9.55 -30.00 -3.31
C ILE A 439 10.69 -29.02 -3.09
N LEU A 440 10.39 -27.74 -2.87
CA LEU A 440 11.37 -26.65 -2.70
C LEU A 440 11.89 -26.50 -1.24
N ARG A 441 11.86 -27.57 -0.43
CA ARG A 441 12.24 -27.55 0.99
C ARG A 441 13.50 -26.73 1.26
N GLY A 442 13.36 -25.54 1.87
CA GLY A 442 14.46 -24.74 2.42
C GLY A 442 15.33 -24.00 1.41
N ARG A 443 14.99 -23.97 0.12
CA ARG A 443 15.57 -23.08 -0.89
C ARG A 443 14.57 -21.98 -1.21
N GLY A 444 15.05 -20.73 -1.40
CA GLY A 444 14.21 -19.61 -1.79
C GLY A 444 13.36 -19.94 -3.04
N ARG A 445 12.16 -19.41 -3.11
CA ARG A 445 11.24 -19.59 -4.26
C ARG A 445 11.64 -18.69 -5.45
N GLY A 446 12.68 -17.88 -5.28
CA GLY A 446 13.12 -16.92 -6.28
C GLY A 446 13.78 -17.56 -7.49
N ILE A 447 13.73 -16.85 -8.60
CA ILE A 447 14.41 -17.20 -9.84
C ILE A 447 15.56 -16.22 -10.04
N SER A 448 16.77 -16.75 -10.11
CA SER A 448 17.96 -15.99 -10.42
C SER A 448 18.49 -16.36 -11.81
N ALA A 449 18.59 -15.38 -12.70
CA ALA A 449 19.09 -15.55 -14.06
C ALA A 449 20.31 -14.68 -14.30
N LEU A 450 21.26 -15.21 -15.04
CA LEU A 450 22.44 -14.49 -15.49
C LEU A 450 22.42 -14.38 -17.03
N PHE A 451 22.37 -13.16 -17.53
CA PHE A 451 22.42 -12.85 -18.96
C PHE A 451 23.85 -12.47 -19.35
N THR A 452 24.45 -13.26 -20.23
CA THR A 452 25.84 -13.06 -20.69
C THR A 452 25.89 -12.77 -22.17
N GLY A 453 26.66 -11.79 -22.58
CA GLY A 453 26.79 -11.47 -24.01
C GLY A 453 27.35 -10.07 -24.24
N ASN A 454 27.76 -9.77 -25.47
CA ASN A 454 28.28 -8.46 -25.83
C ASN A 454 27.20 -7.35 -25.69
N PRO A 455 27.61 -6.07 -25.54
CA PRO A 455 26.65 -4.96 -25.59
C PRO A 455 25.82 -4.99 -26.88
N GLY A 456 24.53 -4.62 -26.77
CA GLY A 456 23.62 -4.54 -27.93
C GLY A 456 23.06 -5.88 -28.42
N THR A 457 23.29 -7.00 -27.75
CA THR A 457 22.76 -8.33 -28.11
C THR A 457 21.34 -8.59 -27.63
N GLY A 458 20.69 -7.65 -26.92
CA GLY A 458 19.28 -7.75 -26.54
C GLY A 458 19.00 -8.17 -25.10
N LYS A 459 20.02 -8.20 -24.19
CA LYS A 459 19.86 -8.60 -22.79
C LYS A 459 18.80 -7.80 -22.03
N THR A 460 18.87 -6.47 -22.11
CA THR A 460 17.89 -5.58 -21.45
C THR A 460 16.50 -5.71 -22.09
N LEU A 461 16.43 -5.86 -23.42
CA LEU A 461 15.17 -6.09 -24.12
C LEU A 461 14.51 -7.41 -23.68
N ALA A 462 15.30 -8.47 -23.51
CA ALA A 462 14.80 -9.76 -23.04
C ALA A 462 14.24 -9.67 -21.61
N ALA A 463 14.88 -8.89 -20.72
CA ALA A 463 14.36 -8.64 -19.38
C ALA A 463 13.00 -7.90 -19.42
N HIS A 464 12.85 -6.91 -20.32
CA HIS A 464 11.55 -6.25 -20.53
C HIS A 464 10.49 -7.21 -21.07
N VAL A 465 10.85 -8.11 -22.01
CA VAL A 465 9.91 -9.12 -22.52
C VAL A 465 9.46 -10.08 -21.42
N ILE A 466 10.37 -10.52 -20.54
CA ILE A 466 10.00 -11.37 -19.39
C ILE A 466 9.02 -10.64 -18.47
N ALA A 467 9.30 -9.39 -18.13
CA ALA A 467 8.42 -8.59 -17.29
C ALA A 467 7.03 -8.39 -17.91
N GLU A 468 6.99 -8.10 -19.23
CA GLU A 468 5.74 -7.94 -19.97
C GLU A 468 4.92 -9.25 -20.02
N GLU A 469 5.56 -10.39 -20.26
CA GLU A 469 4.91 -11.71 -20.29
C GLU A 469 4.35 -12.14 -18.93
N LEU A 470 4.97 -11.68 -17.85
CA LEU A 470 4.53 -11.93 -16.48
C LEU A 470 3.57 -10.86 -15.98
N ALA A 471 3.35 -9.79 -16.74
CA ALA A 471 2.56 -8.61 -16.38
C ALA A 471 3.02 -7.95 -15.06
N ILE A 472 4.33 -7.96 -14.79
CA ILE A 472 4.98 -7.30 -13.66
C ILE A 472 5.95 -6.23 -14.17
N GLU A 473 6.34 -5.29 -13.31
CA GLU A 473 7.27 -4.23 -13.69
C GLU A 473 8.72 -4.71 -13.72
N LEU A 474 9.53 -4.12 -14.61
CA LEU A 474 10.98 -4.27 -14.61
C LEU A 474 11.60 -3.16 -13.78
N TYR A 475 12.27 -3.54 -12.72
CA TYR A 475 13.05 -2.64 -11.88
C TYR A 475 14.51 -2.69 -12.28
N GLN A 476 14.94 -1.72 -13.08
CA GLN A 476 16.33 -1.65 -13.53
C GLN A 476 17.21 -0.95 -12.50
N VAL A 477 18.25 -1.64 -12.08
CA VAL A 477 19.22 -1.18 -11.09
C VAL A 477 20.58 -1.08 -11.75
N ASP A 478 21.11 0.13 -11.80
CA ASP A 478 22.50 0.37 -12.21
C ASP A 478 23.43 0.13 -11.02
N LEU A 479 24.15 -1.00 -11.05
CA LEU A 479 25.08 -1.37 -9.99
C LEU A 479 26.21 -0.36 -9.82
N SER A 480 26.60 0.34 -10.88
CA SER A 480 27.64 1.37 -10.79
C SER A 480 27.23 2.56 -9.93
N SER A 481 25.93 2.82 -9.83
CA SER A 481 25.35 3.90 -9.01
C SER A 481 25.17 3.52 -7.54
N ILE A 482 25.16 2.22 -7.23
CA ILE A 482 24.94 1.68 -5.87
C ILE A 482 26.25 1.50 -5.13
N VAL A 483 27.34 1.20 -5.85
CA VAL A 483 28.67 1.02 -5.26
C VAL A 483 29.17 2.34 -4.73
N ASP A 484 29.20 2.50 -3.42
CA ASP A 484 29.66 3.71 -2.75
C ASP A 484 31.13 3.56 -2.29
N LYS A 485 31.78 4.70 -2.06
CA LYS A 485 33.16 4.77 -1.53
C LYS A 485 33.25 4.39 -0.04
N TYR A 486 32.12 4.31 0.66
CA TYR A 486 32.06 4.06 2.09
C TYR A 486 31.65 2.62 2.41
N ILE A 487 32.37 1.99 3.33
CA ILE A 487 32.16 0.61 3.75
C ILE A 487 30.78 0.43 4.39
N GLY A 488 29.99 -0.54 3.88
CA GLY A 488 28.67 -0.88 4.39
C GLY A 488 27.51 -0.04 3.84
N GLU A 489 27.75 1.03 3.08
CA GLU A 489 26.68 1.80 2.41
C GLU A 489 26.14 1.05 1.19
N THR A 490 26.99 0.36 0.44
CA THR A 490 26.60 -0.50 -0.69
C THR A 490 25.62 -1.60 -0.23
N GLU A 491 25.93 -2.30 0.89
CA GLU A 491 25.07 -3.35 1.45
C GLU A 491 23.70 -2.78 1.87
N LYS A 492 23.66 -1.61 2.52
CA LYS A 492 22.41 -0.94 2.90
C LYS A 492 21.57 -0.49 1.70
N ASN A 493 22.24 0.00 0.66
CA ASN A 493 21.55 0.43 -0.56
C ASN A 493 20.95 -0.77 -1.30
N LEU A 494 21.70 -1.88 -1.41
CA LEU A 494 21.21 -3.14 -1.96
C LEU A 494 20.02 -3.68 -1.14
N GLU A 495 20.12 -3.66 0.20
CA GLU A 495 19.03 -4.11 1.06
C GLU A 495 17.72 -3.32 0.82
N ARG A 496 17.82 -1.98 0.70
CA ARG A 496 16.64 -1.14 0.37
C ARG A 496 16.04 -1.48 -0.99
N VAL A 497 16.88 -1.79 -1.99
CA VAL A 497 16.42 -2.21 -3.32
C VAL A 497 15.65 -3.53 -3.22
N PHE A 498 16.19 -4.53 -2.52
CA PHE A 498 15.52 -5.80 -2.36
C PHE A 498 14.22 -5.69 -1.54
N GLN A 499 14.21 -4.91 -0.47
CA GLN A 499 13.01 -4.68 0.34
C GLN A 499 11.90 -3.99 -0.47
N ALA A 500 12.25 -2.98 -1.28
CA ALA A 500 11.30 -2.33 -2.17
C ALA A 500 10.75 -3.31 -3.22
N ALA A 501 11.61 -4.16 -3.78
CA ALA A 501 11.23 -5.15 -4.78
C ALA A 501 10.36 -6.29 -4.21
N GLU A 502 10.61 -6.70 -2.96
CA GLU A 502 9.78 -7.69 -2.25
C GLU A 502 8.34 -7.19 -2.06
N ALA A 503 8.18 -5.87 -1.84
CA ALA A 503 6.88 -5.26 -1.67
C ALA A 503 6.08 -5.11 -2.97
N LEU A 504 6.74 -5.12 -4.14
CA LEU A 504 6.15 -4.74 -5.43
C LEU A 504 5.95 -5.89 -6.43
N ASP A 505 6.44 -7.10 -6.14
CA ASP A 505 6.52 -8.24 -7.09
C ASP A 505 7.00 -7.79 -8.49
N VAL A 506 8.28 -7.47 -8.60
CA VAL A 506 8.92 -6.95 -9.82
C VAL A 506 10.01 -7.89 -10.32
N VAL A 507 10.42 -7.74 -11.58
CA VAL A 507 11.68 -8.28 -12.08
C VAL A 507 12.80 -7.30 -11.72
N LEU A 508 13.70 -7.70 -10.82
CA LEU A 508 14.92 -6.97 -10.54
C LEU A 508 15.96 -7.22 -11.63
N PHE A 509 16.27 -6.20 -12.41
CA PHE A 509 17.30 -6.27 -13.44
C PHE A 509 18.53 -5.46 -13.03
N PHE A 510 19.60 -6.14 -12.73
CA PHE A 510 20.89 -5.54 -12.42
C PHE A 510 21.73 -5.45 -13.71
N ASP A 511 21.87 -4.25 -14.23
CA ASP A 511 22.69 -4.01 -15.41
C ASP A 511 24.15 -3.73 -15.05
N GLU A 512 25.04 -3.94 -16.01
CA GLU A 512 26.49 -3.69 -15.87
C GLU A 512 27.11 -4.36 -14.63
N ALA A 513 26.73 -5.60 -14.35
CA ALA A 513 27.31 -6.37 -13.23
C ALA A 513 28.83 -6.56 -13.34
N ASP A 514 29.41 -6.21 -14.48
CA ASP A 514 30.87 -6.18 -14.71
C ASP A 514 31.60 -5.29 -13.71
N SER A 515 30.94 -4.23 -13.24
CA SER A 515 31.48 -3.29 -12.25
C SER A 515 31.80 -3.98 -10.91
N LEU A 516 31.03 -5.01 -10.56
CA LEU A 516 31.24 -5.82 -9.36
C LEU A 516 32.21 -7.00 -9.59
N PHE A 517 32.39 -7.43 -10.86
CA PHE A 517 33.21 -8.61 -11.22
C PHE A 517 34.59 -8.25 -11.74
N GLY A 518 35.08 -7.02 -11.54
CA GLY A 518 36.35 -6.52 -12.00
C GLY A 518 37.50 -7.52 -11.74
N LYS A 519 38.51 -7.52 -12.61
CA LYS A 519 39.62 -8.46 -12.63
C LYS A 519 40.12 -8.77 -11.22
N ARG A 520 40.08 -10.05 -10.83
CA ARG A 520 40.85 -10.57 -9.71
C ARG A 520 42.33 -10.35 -10.03
N SER A 521 42.87 -9.20 -9.66
CA SER A 521 44.32 -9.05 -9.49
C SER A 521 44.71 -9.79 -8.21
N ASP A 522 45.85 -10.46 -8.22
CA ASP A 522 46.38 -11.20 -7.08
C ASP A 522 46.25 -10.40 -5.78
N VAL A 523 45.65 -11.04 -4.77
CA VAL A 523 45.20 -10.49 -3.48
C VAL A 523 46.34 -9.72 -2.80
N SER A 524 46.39 -8.40 -2.97
CA SER A 524 47.35 -7.56 -2.24
C SER A 524 46.74 -6.32 -1.60
N ASP A 525 45.52 -5.89 -1.97
CA ASP A 525 44.90 -4.69 -1.43
C ASP A 525 43.60 -4.94 -0.64
N ALA A 526 43.38 -4.13 0.40
CA ALA A 526 42.18 -4.16 1.22
C ALA A 526 40.89 -3.93 0.39
N ARG A 527 40.97 -3.18 -0.71
CA ARG A 527 39.87 -2.91 -1.64
C ARG A 527 39.31 -4.17 -2.32
N ASP A 528 40.17 -5.14 -2.67
CA ASP A 528 39.74 -6.37 -3.33
C ASP A 528 38.95 -7.30 -2.39
N ARG A 529 39.20 -7.21 -1.07
CA ARG A 529 38.44 -7.97 -0.06
C ARG A 529 37.01 -7.42 0.08
N TYR A 530 36.83 -6.12 0.02
CA TYR A 530 35.52 -5.49 0.14
C TYR A 530 34.64 -5.72 -1.09
N ALA A 531 35.22 -5.63 -2.30
CA ALA A 531 34.50 -5.96 -3.53
C ALA A 531 33.99 -7.41 -3.54
N ASN A 532 34.80 -8.35 -3.02
CA ASN A 532 34.38 -9.75 -2.88
C ASN A 532 33.26 -9.93 -1.84
N GLN A 533 33.19 -9.10 -0.79
CA GLN A 533 32.15 -9.15 0.22
C GLN A 533 30.83 -8.61 -0.32
N GLU A 534 30.85 -7.51 -1.07
CA GLU A 534 29.68 -6.93 -1.74
C GLU A 534 29.03 -7.89 -2.74
N VAL A 535 29.87 -8.57 -3.56
CA VAL A 535 29.41 -9.62 -4.47
C VAL A 535 28.79 -10.80 -3.72
N ALA A 536 29.43 -11.24 -2.62
CA ALA A 536 28.92 -12.33 -1.80
C ALA A 536 27.58 -11.97 -1.16
N TYR A 537 27.41 -10.73 -0.71
CA TYR A 537 26.17 -10.21 -0.15
C TYR A 537 25.06 -10.17 -1.20
N LEU A 538 25.33 -9.59 -2.39
CA LEU A 538 24.37 -9.56 -3.50
C LEU A 538 23.86 -10.96 -3.84
N LEU A 539 24.79 -11.92 -4.00
CA LEU A 539 24.44 -13.31 -4.30
C LEU A 539 23.59 -13.96 -3.22
N GLN A 540 23.97 -13.76 -1.96
CA GLN A 540 23.18 -14.27 -0.83
C GLN A 540 21.78 -13.68 -0.79
N ARG A 541 21.65 -12.38 -1.09
CA ARG A 541 20.34 -11.71 -1.11
C ARG A 541 19.49 -12.21 -2.28
N MET A 542 20.10 -12.40 -3.46
CA MET A 542 19.41 -12.99 -4.62
C MET A 542 18.90 -14.42 -4.37
N GLU A 543 19.68 -15.24 -3.64
CA GLU A 543 19.25 -16.60 -3.27
C GLU A 543 18.04 -16.61 -2.32
N ASN A 544 17.90 -15.58 -1.47
CA ASN A 544 16.84 -15.46 -0.48
C ASN A 544 15.64 -14.62 -0.97
N PHE A 545 15.78 -13.97 -2.11
CA PHE A 545 14.74 -13.13 -2.69
C PHE A 545 13.67 -13.99 -3.36
N ASP A 546 12.41 -13.84 -2.99
CA ASP A 546 11.29 -14.62 -3.52
C ASP A 546 10.78 -14.13 -4.90
N GLY A 547 11.43 -13.13 -5.49
CA GLY A 547 11.11 -12.57 -6.80
C GLY A 547 11.96 -13.14 -7.94
N ILE A 548 11.98 -12.41 -9.04
CA ILE A 548 12.81 -12.71 -10.20
C ILE A 548 13.96 -11.71 -10.24
N THR A 549 15.18 -12.22 -10.25
CA THR A 549 16.39 -11.41 -10.38
C THR A 549 17.14 -11.77 -11.64
N VAL A 550 17.53 -10.78 -12.42
CA VAL A 550 18.32 -10.92 -13.64
C VAL A 550 19.58 -10.09 -13.51
N LEU A 551 20.74 -10.71 -13.62
CA LEU A 551 22.03 -10.04 -13.72
C LEU A 551 22.46 -9.99 -15.18
N SER A 552 22.88 -8.82 -15.67
CA SER A 552 23.41 -8.62 -17.01
C SER A 552 24.92 -8.36 -16.95
N THR A 553 25.71 -9.12 -17.72
CA THR A 553 27.16 -8.94 -17.81
C THR A 553 27.66 -9.07 -19.24
N ASN A 554 28.70 -8.30 -19.57
CA ASN A 554 29.41 -8.37 -20.83
C ASN A 554 30.62 -9.34 -20.77
N LEU A 555 30.97 -9.86 -19.59
CA LEU A 555 32.10 -10.74 -19.38
C LEU A 555 31.76 -12.20 -19.69
N ARG A 556 32.32 -12.75 -20.77
CA ARG A 556 32.07 -14.14 -21.20
C ARG A 556 32.99 -15.19 -20.49
N GLY A 557 34.06 -14.79 -19.83
CA GLY A 557 35.13 -15.73 -19.51
C GLY A 557 35.55 -15.90 -18.05
N ASN A 558 35.14 -15.05 -17.14
CA ASN A 558 35.67 -14.98 -15.76
C ASN A 558 34.65 -15.22 -14.65
N LEU A 559 33.53 -15.83 -14.96
CA LEU A 559 32.53 -16.16 -13.94
C LEU A 559 33.04 -17.34 -13.10
N ASP A 560 33.24 -17.11 -11.80
CA ASP A 560 33.61 -18.14 -10.86
C ASP A 560 32.59 -19.29 -10.87
N LYS A 561 33.09 -20.54 -10.82
CA LYS A 561 32.26 -21.74 -10.71
C LYS A 561 31.30 -21.67 -9.50
N ALA A 562 31.68 -20.95 -8.44
CA ALA A 562 30.82 -20.72 -7.28
C ALA A 562 29.61 -19.84 -7.62
N PHE A 563 29.75 -18.93 -8.59
CA PHE A 563 28.69 -18.04 -9.06
C PHE A 563 27.68 -18.79 -9.91
N SER A 564 28.16 -19.53 -10.91
CA SER A 564 27.27 -20.26 -11.83
C SER A 564 26.44 -21.34 -11.14
N ARG A 565 26.88 -21.86 -9.99
CA ARG A 565 26.10 -22.85 -9.21
C ARG A 565 24.92 -22.25 -8.44
N ARG A 566 24.88 -20.92 -8.29
CA ARG A 566 23.85 -20.19 -7.55
C ARG A 566 22.75 -19.62 -8.44
N MET A 567 23.00 -19.56 -9.75
CA MET A 567 22.02 -19.10 -10.74
C MET A 567 21.09 -20.24 -11.15
N SER A 568 19.78 -19.95 -11.21
CA SER A 568 18.79 -20.90 -11.73
C SER A 568 18.92 -21.06 -13.23
N PHE A 569 19.27 -19.96 -13.92
CA PHE A 569 19.47 -19.92 -15.37
C PHE A 569 20.72 -19.14 -15.75
N ILE A 570 21.42 -19.59 -16.79
CA ILE A 570 22.51 -18.86 -17.43
C ILE A 570 22.17 -18.78 -18.90
N VAL A 571 21.74 -17.60 -19.34
CA VAL A 571 21.30 -17.36 -20.73
C VAL A 571 22.42 -16.64 -21.48
N ASN A 572 22.89 -17.27 -22.56
CA ASN A 572 23.92 -16.67 -23.40
C ASN A 572 23.26 -15.95 -24.61
N PHE A 573 23.63 -14.67 -24.75
CA PHE A 573 23.24 -13.83 -25.88
C PHE A 573 24.43 -13.74 -26.87
N PRO A 574 24.51 -14.62 -27.85
CA PRO A 574 25.60 -14.59 -28.81
C PRO A 574 25.49 -13.39 -29.74
N ASP A 575 26.60 -13.03 -30.38
CA ASP A 575 26.56 -12.09 -31.48
C ASP A 575 25.72 -12.69 -32.62
N PRO A 576 24.88 -11.90 -33.30
CA PRO A 576 23.98 -12.42 -34.32
C PRO A 576 24.76 -12.93 -35.53
N ASP A 577 24.43 -14.10 -36.03
CA ASP A 577 24.90 -14.62 -37.31
C ASP A 577 24.26 -13.86 -38.48
N ALA A 578 24.70 -14.12 -39.72
CA ALA A 578 24.20 -13.42 -40.90
C ALA A 578 22.67 -13.58 -41.08
N ALA A 579 22.11 -14.74 -40.79
CA ALA A 579 20.67 -15.00 -40.88
C ALA A 579 19.89 -14.18 -39.84
N THR A 580 20.37 -14.14 -38.60
CA THR A 580 19.78 -13.33 -37.52
C THR A 580 19.92 -11.83 -37.81
N ARG A 581 21.08 -11.39 -38.35
CA ARG A 581 21.26 -9.99 -38.78
C ARG A 581 20.29 -9.60 -39.88
N ALA A 582 20.04 -10.49 -40.87
CA ALA A 582 19.05 -10.21 -41.90
C ALA A 582 17.66 -9.96 -41.32
N ARG A 583 17.21 -10.79 -40.37
CA ARG A 583 15.94 -10.61 -39.66
C ARG A 583 15.90 -9.30 -38.86
N LEU A 584 17.01 -8.93 -38.21
CA LEU A 584 17.11 -7.67 -37.48
C LEU A 584 17.05 -6.46 -38.43
N TRP A 585 17.72 -6.51 -39.58
CA TRP A 585 17.62 -5.48 -40.58
C TRP A 585 16.18 -5.34 -41.13
N GLU A 586 15.54 -6.44 -41.48
CA GLU A 586 14.14 -6.44 -41.94
C GLU A 586 13.21 -5.84 -40.89
N HIS A 587 13.34 -6.26 -39.62
CA HIS A 587 12.52 -5.77 -38.52
C HIS A 587 12.64 -4.26 -38.34
N HIS A 588 13.86 -3.72 -38.29
CA HIS A 588 14.05 -2.29 -38.09
C HIS A 588 13.71 -1.44 -39.32
N LEU A 589 13.95 -1.95 -40.51
CA LEU A 589 13.57 -1.28 -41.75
C LEU A 589 12.04 -1.24 -41.95
N ALA A 590 11.31 -2.26 -41.51
CA ALA A 590 9.84 -2.28 -41.53
C ALA A 590 9.18 -1.22 -40.65
N GLN A 591 9.93 -0.63 -39.70
CA GLN A 591 9.47 0.47 -38.85
C GLN A 591 9.56 1.83 -39.56
N LEU A 592 10.24 1.91 -40.71
CA LEU A 592 10.34 3.13 -41.49
C LEU A 592 9.09 3.35 -42.35
N PRO A 593 8.63 4.60 -42.50
CA PRO A 593 7.42 4.89 -43.29
C PRO A 593 7.55 4.49 -44.76
N GLU A 594 8.73 4.68 -45.36
CA GLU A 594 8.98 4.40 -46.76
C GLU A 594 10.47 4.20 -47.02
N LEU A 595 10.81 3.27 -47.97
CA LEU A 595 12.17 3.04 -48.43
C LEU A 595 12.34 3.62 -49.84
N ASP A 596 13.57 4.03 -50.17
CA ASP A 596 13.92 4.61 -51.47
C ASP A 596 13.82 3.56 -52.60
N ALA A 597 12.88 3.72 -53.52
CA ALA A 597 12.70 2.81 -54.64
C ALA A 597 13.84 2.93 -55.68
N ASP A 598 14.49 4.11 -55.76
CA ASP A 598 15.60 4.36 -56.70
C ASP A 598 16.96 3.89 -56.13
N ASP A 599 17.04 3.67 -54.79
CA ASP A 599 18.22 3.13 -54.11
C ASP A 599 17.80 1.96 -53.18
N PRO A 600 17.37 0.81 -53.75
CA PRO A 600 16.78 -0.26 -52.99
C PRO A 600 17.76 -0.88 -52.00
N VAL A 601 17.24 -1.16 -50.79
CA VAL A 601 18.02 -1.76 -49.70
C VAL A 601 18.26 -3.24 -49.95
N ASP A 602 19.51 -3.65 -49.98
CA ASP A 602 19.92 -5.05 -50.05
C ASP A 602 20.22 -5.58 -48.64
N VAL A 603 19.20 -6.19 -48.04
CA VAL A 603 19.27 -6.72 -46.67
C VAL A 603 20.27 -7.87 -46.56
N ALA A 604 20.35 -8.73 -47.56
CA ALA A 604 21.27 -9.86 -47.58
C ALA A 604 22.73 -9.39 -47.56
N TYR A 605 23.02 -8.40 -48.43
CA TYR A 605 24.33 -7.78 -48.47
C TYR A 605 24.71 -7.12 -47.16
N LEU A 606 23.80 -6.34 -46.54
CA LEU A 606 24.06 -5.70 -45.23
C LEU A 606 24.26 -6.75 -44.14
N ALA A 607 23.50 -7.83 -44.13
CA ALA A 607 23.61 -8.90 -43.15
C ALA A 607 24.94 -9.67 -43.26
N GLU A 608 25.48 -9.85 -44.43
CA GLU A 608 26.76 -10.51 -44.65
C GLU A 608 27.95 -9.59 -44.34
N THR A 609 27.86 -8.32 -44.75
CA THR A 609 29.00 -7.39 -44.69
C THR A 609 29.10 -6.60 -43.40
N ALA A 610 27.99 -6.30 -42.76
CA ALA A 610 27.96 -5.53 -41.51
C ALA A 610 27.88 -6.48 -40.28
N GLU A 611 29.06 -6.90 -39.78
CA GLU A 611 29.15 -7.71 -38.57
C GLU A 611 28.96 -6.86 -37.31
N VAL A 612 27.72 -6.52 -37.01
CA VAL A 612 27.31 -5.65 -35.89
C VAL A 612 26.22 -6.30 -35.04
N ALA A 613 26.08 -5.88 -33.81
CA ALA A 613 25.04 -6.34 -32.89
C ALA A 613 23.67 -5.73 -33.24
N GLY A 614 22.59 -6.28 -32.68
CA GLY A 614 21.23 -5.81 -32.96
C GLY A 614 20.99 -4.36 -32.56
N GLY A 615 21.57 -3.91 -31.44
CA GLY A 615 21.53 -2.50 -31.01
C GLY A 615 22.23 -1.55 -31.99
N ASP A 616 23.32 -2.00 -32.61
CA ASP A 616 24.06 -1.23 -33.61
C ASP A 616 23.25 -1.12 -34.91
N ILE A 617 22.59 -2.24 -35.33
CA ILE A 617 21.69 -2.23 -36.50
C ILE A 617 20.59 -1.19 -36.32
N ARG A 618 19.93 -1.19 -35.16
CA ARG A 618 18.93 -0.18 -34.82
C ARG A 618 19.47 1.24 -34.91
N ASN A 619 20.66 1.49 -34.37
CA ASN A 619 21.30 2.80 -34.42
C ASN A 619 21.62 3.22 -35.86
N ILE A 620 22.08 2.28 -36.68
CA ILE A 620 22.37 2.53 -38.09
C ILE A 620 21.08 2.91 -38.86
N VAL A 621 19.99 2.17 -38.68
CA VAL A 621 18.71 2.46 -39.34
C VAL A 621 18.18 3.83 -38.90
N LEU A 622 18.25 4.13 -37.59
CA LEU A 622 17.82 5.41 -37.05
C LEU A 622 18.69 6.58 -37.58
N ALA A 623 20.01 6.41 -37.64
CA ALA A 623 20.91 7.41 -38.18
C ALA A 623 20.68 7.62 -39.69
N ALA A 624 20.41 6.56 -40.45
CA ALA A 624 20.05 6.63 -41.89
C ALA A 624 18.74 7.40 -42.10
N ALA A 625 17.73 7.17 -41.24
CA ALA A 625 16.48 7.92 -41.27
C ALA A 625 16.69 9.42 -41.02
N TYR A 626 17.52 9.80 -40.03
CA TYR A 626 17.86 11.20 -39.81
C TYR A 626 18.61 11.82 -40.99
N HIS A 627 19.53 11.09 -41.62
CA HIS A 627 20.25 11.59 -42.79
C HIS A 627 19.30 11.77 -44.00
N ALA A 628 18.39 10.83 -44.21
CA ALA A 628 17.39 10.94 -45.28
C ALA A 628 16.46 12.14 -45.05
N ALA A 629 15.99 12.32 -43.79
CA ALA A 629 15.14 13.45 -43.42
C ALA A 629 15.86 14.81 -43.58
N ALA A 630 17.15 14.89 -43.27
CA ALA A 630 17.94 16.12 -43.41
C ALA A 630 18.16 16.54 -44.88
N GLY A 631 18.12 15.59 -45.81
CA GLY A 631 18.21 15.83 -47.26
C GLY A 631 16.86 16.05 -47.96
N ALA A 632 15.76 15.91 -47.25
CA ALA A 632 14.42 15.97 -47.81
C ALA A 632 13.88 17.41 -47.97
N VAL A 633 12.92 17.62 -48.85
CA VAL A 633 12.20 18.90 -48.99
C VAL A 633 11.40 19.17 -47.72
N PRO A 634 11.33 20.44 -47.24
CA PRO A 634 10.55 20.79 -46.05
C PRO A 634 9.10 20.28 -46.15
N GLY A 635 8.69 19.42 -45.21
CA GLY A 635 7.34 18.83 -45.17
C GLY A 635 7.23 17.41 -45.72
N SER A 636 8.32 16.79 -46.27
CA SER A 636 8.37 15.38 -46.65
C SER A 636 9.22 14.58 -45.64
N HIS A 637 8.82 13.32 -45.41
CA HIS A 637 9.66 12.35 -44.72
C HIS A 637 10.71 11.85 -45.70
N GLY A 638 12.01 12.01 -45.40
CA GLY A 638 13.07 11.51 -46.26
C GLY A 638 12.99 9.98 -46.42
N VAL A 639 13.18 9.49 -47.61
CA VAL A 639 13.19 8.04 -47.91
C VAL A 639 14.59 7.47 -47.68
N VAL A 640 14.66 6.31 -47.01
CA VAL A 640 15.93 5.66 -46.68
C VAL A 640 16.33 4.68 -47.79
N GLY A 641 17.51 4.89 -48.39
CA GLY A 641 18.10 3.97 -49.37
C GLY A 641 19.40 3.34 -48.86
N GLN A 642 19.95 2.43 -49.67
CA GLN A 642 21.19 1.68 -49.38
C GLN A 642 22.37 2.61 -49.00
N ARG A 643 22.55 3.73 -49.73
CA ARG A 643 23.62 4.71 -49.47
C ARG A 643 23.52 5.35 -48.10
N HIS A 644 22.30 5.61 -47.60
CA HIS A 644 22.08 6.20 -46.26
C HIS A 644 22.50 5.20 -45.17
N LEU A 645 22.15 3.92 -45.35
CA LEU A 645 22.52 2.82 -44.42
C LEU A 645 24.04 2.58 -44.45
N ALA A 646 24.66 2.54 -45.62
CA ALA A 646 26.11 2.38 -45.75
C ALA A 646 26.87 3.53 -45.03
N HIS A 647 26.44 4.76 -45.24
CA HIS A 647 27.05 5.93 -44.57
C HIS A 647 26.86 5.87 -43.05
N ALA A 648 25.66 5.52 -42.57
CA ALA A 648 25.38 5.37 -41.16
C ALA A 648 26.19 4.22 -40.51
N ALA A 649 26.35 3.10 -41.24
CA ALA A 649 27.14 1.94 -40.82
C ALA A 649 28.62 2.33 -40.59
N VAL A 650 29.22 3.09 -41.51
CA VAL A 650 30.59 3.59 -41.36
C VAL A 650 30.76 4.42 -40.09
N ARG A 651 29.79 5.27 -39.81
CA ARG A 651 29.80 6.09 -38.59
C ARG A 651 29.72 5.22 -37.35
N GLU A 652 28.89 4.17 -37.34
CA GLU A 652 28.73 3.27 -36.21
C GLU A 652 30.01 2.43 -35.98
N TYR A 653 30.63 1.91 -37.08
CA TYR A 653 31.93 1.22 -36.98
C TYR A 653 33.02 2.09 -36.34
N ARG A 654 33.11 3.38 -36.75
CA ARG A 654 34.05 4.34 -36.16
C ARG A 654 33.78 4.58 -34.67
N LYS A 655 32.52 4.71 -34.29
CA LYS A 655 32.08 4.86 -32.91
C LYS A 655 32.49 3.65 -32.06
N LEU A 656 32.37 2.44 -32.61
CA LEU A 656 32.78 1.19 -31.98
C LEU A 656 34.29 0.97 -31.96
N GLY A 657 35.08 1.86 -32.58
CA GLY A 657 36.54 1.68 -32.70
C GLY A 657 36.94 0.51 -33.61
N ARG A 658 36.05 0.06 -34.50
CA ARG A 658 36.27 -1.05 -35.40
C ARG A 658 36.72 -0.53 -36.79
N MET A 659 37.53 -1.34 -37.49
CA MET A 659 37.88 -1.05 -38.90
C MET A 659 36.61 -1.19 -39.75
N VAL A 660 36.40 -0.20 -40.61
CA VAL A 660 35.29 -0.23 -41.59
C VAL A 660 35.65 -1.24 -42.68
N PRO A 661 34.80 -2.23 -42.95
CA PRO A 661 35.04 -3.17 -44.04
C PRO A 661 35.03 -2.43 -45.41
N ASP A 662 36.08 -2.62 -46.24
CA ASP A 662 36.26 -1.90 -47.51
C ASP A 662 35.09 -2.14 -48.51
N HIS A 663 34.43 -3.29 -48.40
CA HIS A 663 33.29 -3.68 -49.27
C HIS A 663 31.94 -3.04 -48.87
N LEU A 664 31.85 -2.39 -47.70
CA LEU A 664 30.60 -1.68 -47.35
C LEU A 664 30.22 -0.57 -48.35
N PHE A 665 31.16 -0.08 -49.17
CA PHE A 665 30.98 0.98 -50.14
C PHE A 665 30.92 0.50 -51.60
N HIS A 666 31.35 -0.71 -51.91
CA HIS A 666 31.47 -1.20 -53.29
C HIS A 666 30.52 -2.37 -53.50
N ARG A 667 29.37 -2.09 -54.14
CA ARG A 667 28.67 -3.11 -54.90
C ARG A 667 29.53 -3.45 -56.12
N SER A 668 30.17 -4.62 -56.13
CA SER A 668 30.80 -5.15 -57.36
C SER A 668 29.74 -5.52 -58.40
#